data_cdf77137274ec1f9872d0a2227ba4216
#
_entry.id   cdf77137274ec1f9872d0a2227ba4216
#
_cell.length_a   1.000
_cell.length_b   1.000
_cell.length_c   1.000
_cell.angle_alpha   90.00
_cell.angle_beta   90.00
_cell.angle_gamma   90.00
#
_symmetry.space_group_name_H-M   'P 1'
#
loop_
_entity.id
_entity.type
_entity.pdbx_description
1 polymer ?
#
loop_
_entity_poly.entity_id
_entity_poly.type
_entity_poly.pdbx_seq_one_letter_code
_entity_poly.pdbx_strand_id
1 'polypeptide(L)'
;MLAIETALFVSSKKPSTMKKTLLPLLALLALSVGAVAQRPAIRASVDEEGAFQTEALSPVQLPPAARDGLTPMPGFPLSFASNTTYKPMRGLTLADLNNDGADEIILCHNEEINVVDGQGNVLWTQPLVGGMAQYPAAVGDLDNDGYLEVVVLTAYGNARGGINVFDHTGASLLSTVTNNNPLICAPVLADLDNDGLLEIIFCGRGKASANIAPGVHAWNLQGEELSGFPFELPSTPAITPTLADIDDDGSLEIFIATTSILYCVDAGGEERYHVDGEGTYKYSYQSPLVVDLDGDGAWSLVGACHGDSPNHYVRDALVGTYREGWPKPVNSWTYSAPTVAKNGDDYAIFMGVSGEGNVFFQYDANGNIAPGFPLNLTSGIEGFVSVADIDGDGENEIVTSFNLMEGGLGYIRAWEMDGTEVTDGFPLRPQGLTYMNGANFGDINGDGMLEIVTLSFEQNFLPTDPVYVTAYALNQPVENLVYGTYKGSNDRTGWIREETVVVSCNPVRDLFAETTGDVPVVRLSWTEPETGSTGALLGYMIEKDGEVLSGFMVEETEWRDDEVDFDETHEYMVIAIFDDGCEAASEPLSVTVTWDAVQGNEEETRIYPNPAKDLLHVQGPDLRQVEVRNVLGQCVMKVNDSFGDIPIAELQNGVYFVRVLDKHGERNYKLVVER
;
A
#
# COMPACT_ATOMS: atom_id res chain seq x y z
N MET A 1 6.56 -20.87 17.53
CA MET A 1 5.88 -19.97 18.48
C MET A 1 5.40 -20.65 19.76
N LEU A 2 4.87 -21.89 19.77
CA LEU A 2 4.61 -22.59 21.03
C LEU A 2 5.89 -22.78 21.86
N ALA A 3 7.03 -22.91 21.25
CA ALA A 3 8.32 -23.10 21.89
C ALA A 3 8.98 -21.80 22.41
N ILE A 4 8.60 -20.64 21.93
CA ILE A 4 9.09 -19.34 22.45
C ILE A 4 8.59 -19.12 23.90
N GLU A 5 7.43 -19.67 24.25
CA GLU A 5 6.86 -19.54 25.60
C GLU A 5 7.54 -20.44 26.63
N THR A 6 8.17 -21.55 26.22
CA THR A 6 8.84 -22.46 27.15
C THR A 6 10.22 -21.97 27.61
N ALA A 7 10.85 -21.08 26.82
CA ALA A 7 12.17 -20.53 27.15
C ALA A 7 12.13 -19.45 28.28
N LEU A 8 10.96 -18.94 28.63
CA LEU A 8 10.78 -17.92 29.70
C LEU A 8 10.72 -18.50 31.11
N PHE A 9 10.78 -19.85 31.28
CA PHE A 9 10.81 -20.51 32.60
C PHE A 9 12.12 -21.26 32.84
N VAL A 10 13.26 -20.58 32.80
CA VAL A 10 14.50 -21.11 33.35
C VAL A 10 14.73 -20.52 34.76
N SER A 11 14.30 -21.31 35.69
CA SER A 11 14.75 -21.51 37.09
C SER A 11 15.79 -20.52 37.63
N SER A 12 15.34 -19.78 38.62
CA SER A 12 16.20 -19.19 39.63
C SER A 12 16.96 -20.27 40.42
N LYS A 13 18.18 -20.61 40.05
CA LYS A 13 19.13 -21.23 40.95
C LYS A 13 20.05 -20.15 41.53
N LYS A 14 20.01 -20.00 42.85
CA LYS A 14 20.89 -19.13 43.64
C LYS A 14 22.36 -19.47 43.36
N PRO A 15 23.25 -18.49 43.26
CA PRO A 15 24.68 -18.74 43.11
C PRO A 15 25.28 -19.18 44.46
N SER A 16 26.06 -20.27 44.41
CA SER A 16 26.94 -20.70 45.50
C SER A 16 28.17 -19.80 45.57
N THR A 17 28.51 -19.42 46.76
CA THR A 17 29.68 -18.62 47.16
C THR A 17 30.99 -19.12 46.57
N MET A 18 31.70 -18.28 45.80
CA MET A 18 33.11 -18.45 45.53
C MET A 18 33.95 -17.38 46.19
N LYS A 19 35.02 -17.87 46.87
CA LYS A 19 35.93 -17.13 47.68
C LYS A 19 36.76 -16.13 46.86
N LYS A 20 36.93 -14.93 47.42
CA LYS A 20 37.86 -13.90 46.95
C LYS A 20 39.30 -14.37 47.19
N THR A 21 40.12 -14.34 46.13
CA THR A 21 41.59 -14.30 46.23
C THR A 21 42.08 -13.01 45.59
N LEU A 22 42.68 -12.16 46.40
CA LEU A 22 43.40 -10.96 45.95
C LEU A 22 44.76 -11.37 45.36
N LEU A 23 45.11 -10.80 44.20
CA LEU A 23 46.52 -10.71 43.72
C LEU A 23 46.76 -9.31 43.12
N PRO A 24 48.03 -8.79 43.22
CA PRO A 24 48.29 -7.37 43.24
C PRO A 24 48.50 -6.74 41.85
N LEU A 25 48.28 -5.43 41.85
CA LEU A 25 48.53 -4.47 40.79
C LEU A 25 50.02 -4.46 40.38
N LEU A 26 50.29 -4.65 39.06
CA LEU A 26 51.50 -4.14 38.42
C LEU A 26 51.08 -3.26 37.24
N ALA A 27 51.36 -1.97 37.38
CA ALA A 27 51.18 -0.99 36.34
C ALA A 27 52.26 -1.15 35.29
N LEU A 28 51.88 -1.47 34.03
CA LEU A 28 52.70 -1.21 32.86
C LEU A 28 51.94 -0.22 31.97
N LEU A 29 52.48 1.00 31.89
CA LEU A 29 52.10 1.97 30.88
C LEU A 29 52.58 1.43 29.52
N ALA A 30 51.69 0.89 28.70
CA ALA A 30 51.95 0.70 27.29
C ALA A 30 51.00 1.61 26.53
N LEU A 31 51.57 2.49 25.70
CA LEU A 31 50.79 3.24 24.69
C LEU A 31 50.06 2.23 23.81
N SER A 32 48.80 2.04 24.07
CA SER A 32 47.91 1.33 23.15
C SER A 32 47.29 2.33 22.20
N VAL A 33 47.77 2.33 20.96
CA VAL A 33 46.93 2.67 19.80
C VAL A 33 45.68 1.83 19.96
N GLY A 34 44.53 2.47 20.18
CA GLY A 34 43.28 1.77 20.43
C GLY A 34 42.90 0.93 19.22
N ALA A 35 43.15 -0.36 19.31
CA ALA A 35 42.40 -1.31 18.52
C ALA A 35 40.99 -1.29 19.10
N VAL A 36 40.07 -0.66 18.42
CA VAL A 36 38.62 -0.90 18.62
C VAL A 36 38.48 -2.40 18.47
N ALA A 37 38.12 -3.09 19.54
CA ALA A 37 37.84 -4.52 19.48
C ALA A 37 36.66 -4.67 18.53
N GLN A 38 36.91 -5.13 17.30
CA GLN A 38 35.88 -5.46 16.35
C GLN A 38 34.96 -6.48 17.01
N ARG A 39 33.69 -6.17 17.11
CA ARG A 39 32.69 -7.14 17.55
C ARG A 39 32.75 -8.31 16.57
N PRO A 40 32.72 -9.58 17.03
CA PRO A 40 32.72 -10.73 16.14
C PRO A 40 31.48 -10.70 15.23
N ALA A 41 31.62 -11.22 14.02
CA ALA A 41 30.46 -11.49 13.18
C ALA A 41 29.60 -12.57 13.83
N ILE A 42 28.30 -12.39 13.81
CA ILE A 42 27.34 -13.35 14.32
C ILE A 42 26.28 -13.66 13.29
N ARG A 43 25.79 -14.89 13.32
CA ARG A 43 24.61 -15.34 12.59
C ARG A 43 23.51 -15.63 13.58
N ALA A 44 22.29 -15.18 13.31
CA ALA A 44 21.10 -15.54 14.07
C ALA A 44 20.40 -16.71 13.42
N SER A 45 19.71 -17.52 14.23
CA SER A 45 18.86 -18.61 13.81
C SER A 45 17.82 -18.90 14.89
N VAL A 46 16.84 -19.76 14.56
CA VAL A 46 15.88 -20.31 15.52
C VAL A 46 16.18 -21.79 15.66
N ASP A 47 16.27 -22.32 16.88
CA ASP A 47 16.46 -23.74 17.11
C ASP A 47 15.14 -24.56 16.95
N GLU A 48 15.23 -25.89 17.08
CA GLU A 48 14.08 -26.78 16.93
C GLU A 48 12.96 -26.52 17.96
N GLU A 49 13.29 -25.91 19.08
CA GLU A 49 12.35 -25.50 20.13
C GLU A 49 11.78 -24.09 19.89
N GLY A 50 12.21 -23.38 18.82
CA GLY A 50 11.81 -22.03 18.46
C GLY A 50 12.48 -20.92 19.29
N ALA A 51 13.61 -21.21 19.94
CA ALA A 51 14.38 -20.21 20.66
C ALA A 51 15.44 -19.56 19.75
N PHE A 52 15.60 -18.25 19.90
CA PHE A 52 16.62 -17.49 19.18
C PHE A 52 18.02 -17.89 19.62
N GLN A 53 18.88 -18.21 18.67
CA GLN A 53 20.29 -18.57 18.87
C GLN A 53 21.17 -17.62 18.07
N THR A 54 22.39 -17.38 18.59
CA THR A 54 23.42 -16.64 17.86
C THR A 54 24.72 -17.43 17.86
N GLU A 55 25.38 -17.50 16.71
CA GLU A 55 26.66 -18.17 16.52
C GLU A 55 27.72 -17.17 16.05
N ALA A 56 28.89 -17.20 16.65
CA ALA A 56 30.02 -16.39 16.18
C ALA A 56 30.66 -17.03 14.95
N LEU A 57 30.75 -16.28 13.85
CA LEU A 57 31.35 -16.72 12.61
C LEU A 57 32.85 -16.40 12.53
N SER A 58 33.60 -17.24 11.84
CA SER A 58 34.97 -16.94 11.49
C SER A 58 35.02 -15.94 10.31
N PRO A 59 36.03 -15.09 10.18
CA PRO A 59 36.15 -14.10 9.10
C PRO A 59 36.08 -14.69 7.68
N VAL A 60 36.42 -15.96 7.51
CA VAL A 60 36.37 -16.66 6.20
C VAL A 60 34.97 -16.96 5.73
N GLN A 61 33.96 -16.90 6.61
CA GLN A 61 32.55 -17.19 6.31
C GLN A 61 31.74 -15.92 6.00
N LEU A 62 32.38 -14.76 6.00
CA LEU A 62 31.69 -13.49 5.79
C LEU A 62 31.52 -13.22 4.29
N PRO A 63 30.39 -12.62 3.87
CA PRO A 63 30.26 -12.09 2.52
C PRO A 63 31.30 -10.97 2.29
N PRO A 64 31.67 -10.68 1.04
CA PRO A 64 32.52 -9.54 0.73
C PRO A 64 31.95 -8.26 1.34
N ALA A 65 32.81 -7.46 1.99
CA ALA A 65 32.39 -6.14 2.43
C ALA A 65 32.16 -5.25 1.21
N ALA A 66 31.03 -4.54 1.18
CA ALA A 66 30.79 -3.50 0.19
C ALA A 66 31.94 -2.49 0.22
N ARG A 67 32.44 -2.11 -0.94
CA ARG A 67 33.52 -1.11 -1.02
C ARG A 67 32.98 0.31 -1.10
N ASP A 68 31.78 0.51 -1.65
CA ASP A 68 31.13 1.82 -1.83
C ASP A 68 29.60 1.66 -1.77
N GLY A 69 29.06 1.03 -0.71
CA GLY A 69 27.62 0.84 -0.51
C GLY A 69 26.86 2.17 -0.32
N LEU A 70 25.57 2.16 -0.61
CA LEU A 70 24.69 3.29 -0.35
C LEU A 70 24.79 3.69 1.12
N THR A 71 24.80 5.00 1.38
CA THR A 71 24.80 5.53 2.74
C THR A 71 23.37 5.84 3.20
N PRO A 72 23.07 5.68 4.50
CA PRO A 72 21.79 6.11 5.03
C PRO A 72 21.44 7.55 4.66
N MET A 73 20.18 7.81 4.38
CA MET A 73 19.66 9.15 4.12
C MET A 73 19.86 10.08 5.33
N PRO A 74 19.93 11.41 5.11
CA PRO A 74 19.95 12.37 6.21
C PRO A 74 18.75 12.17 7.15
N GLY A 75 18.99 12.19 8.46
CA GLY A 75 17.96 11.89 9.47
C GLY A 75 17.95 10.44 9.94
N PHE A 76 18.54 9.51 9.18
CA PHE A 76 18.63 8.09 9.51
C PHE A 76 20.07 7.66 9.89
N PRO A 77 20.24 6.57 10.70
CA PRO A 77 19.19 5.72 11.26
C PRO A 77 18.46 6.39 12.44
N LEU A 78 17.16 6.11 12.56
CA LEU A 78 16.39 6.40 13.78
C LEU A 78 16.60 5.29 14.80
N SER A 79 16.49 5.63 16.09
CA SER A 79 16.62 4.67 17.19
C SER A 79 15.46 4.83 18.17
N PHE A 80 14.69 3.75 18.35
CA PHE A 80 13.56 3.69 19.26
C PHE A 80 13.89 2.81 20.45
N ALA A 81 13.62 3.30 21.66
CA ALA A 81 13.85 2.54 22.88
C ALA A 81 12.93 1.33 22.97
N SER A 82 13.43 0.23 23.51
CA SER A 82 12.64 -0.98 23.70
C SER A 82 12.53 -1.35 25.16
N ASN A 83 11.43 -1.99 25.57
CA ASN A 83 11.21 -2.51 26.91
C ASN A 83 10.82 -4.00 26.90
N THR A 84 10.91 -4.65 25.76
CA THR A 84 10.49 -6.04 25.56
C THR A 84 11.52 -6.85 24.79
N THR A 85 11.55 -8.17 25.02
CA THR A 85 12.29 -9.14 24.21
C THR A 85 11.58 -9.47 22.89
N TYR A 86 10.31 -9.11 22.75
CA TYR A 86 9.54 -9.28 21.51
C TYR A 86 9.93 -8.15 20.57
N LYS A 87 10.77 -8.46 19.60
CA LYS A 87 11.20 -7.52 18.57
C LYS A 87 10.24 -7.57 17.39
N PRO A 88 10.02 -6.44 16.69
CA PRO A 88 9.20 -6.43 15.49
C PRO A 88 9.80 -7.31 14.39
N MET A 89 8.95 -7.93 13.62
CA MET A 89 9.31 -8.84 12.52
C MET A 89 8.40 -8.61 11.31
N ARG A 90 8.81 -9.06 10.16
CA ARG A 90 8.13 -8.90 8.86
C ARG A 90 8.18 -7.46 8.30
N GLY A 91 9.14 -6.65 8.75
CA GLY A 91 9.34 -5.28 8.28
C GLY A 91 8.44 -4.26 8.98
N LEU A 92 8.28 -3.14 8.34
CA LEU A 92 7.39 -2.04 8.70
C LEU A 92 6.38 -1.83 7.56
N THR A 93 5.60 -0.76 7.61
CA THR A 93 4.67 -0.40 6.55
C THR A 93 5.05 0.98 6.01
N LEU A 94 5.01 1.16 4.70
CA LEU A 94 5.16 2.45 4.02
C LEU A 94 3.83 2.73 3.33
N ALA A 95 3.26 3.90 3.55
CA ALA A 95 2.01 4.33 2.93
C ALA A 95 1.85 5.84 2.99
N ASP A 96 1.36 6.45 1.93
CA ASP A 96 0.94 7.86 1.91
C ASP A 96 -0.41 7.99 2.65
N LEU A 97 -0.33 8.25 3.96
CA LEU A 97 -1.50 8.32 4.84
C LEU A 97 -2.32 9.60 4.62
N ASN A 98 -1.67 10.65 4.14
CA ASN A 98 -2.22 12.01 4.13
C ASN A 98 -2.44 12.55 2.72
N ASN A 99 -2.18 11.75 1.68
CA ASN A 99 -2.31 12.07 0.26
C ASN A 99 -1.41 13.26 -0.17
N ASP A 100 -0.20 13.37 0.40
CA ASP A 100 0.76 14.41 0.00
C ASP A 100 1.79 13.94 -1.03
N GLY A 101 1.72 12.66 -1.44
CA GLY A 101 2.58 12.03 -2.43
C GLY A 101 3.87 11.44 -1.85
N ALA A 102 4.02 11.40 -0.52
CA ALA A 102 5.15 10.78 0.15
C ALA A 102 4.67 9.72 1.14
N ASP A 103 5.29 8.55 1.12
CA ASP A 103 4.97 7.47 2.07
C ASP A 103 5.43 7.80 3.48
N GLU A 104 4.56 7.71 4.46
CA GLU A 104 4.94 7.67 5.86
C GLU A 104 5.51 6.31 6.25
N ILE A 105 6.50 6.34 7.17
CA ILE A 105 7.12 5.15 7.75
C ILE A 105 6.37 4.77 9.03
N ILE A 106 5.66 3.66 9.02
CA ILE A 106 4.83 3.19 10.11
C ILE A 106 5.55 2.09 10.88
N LEU A 107 6.03 2.40 12.08
CA LEU A 107 6.74 1.47 12.96
C LEU A 107 5.87 1.04 14.13
N CYS A 108 5.53 -0.24 14.19
CA CYS A 108 4.88 -0.88 15.32
C CYS A 108 5.90 -1.61 16.19
N HIS A 109 6.09 -1.17 17.43
CA HIS A 109 6.98 -1.86 18.37
C HIS A 109 6.56 -1.61 19.82
N ASN A 110 6.95 -2.47 20.74
CA ASN A 110 6.52 -2.40 22.14
C ASN A 110 4.98 -2.25 22.28
N GLU A 111 4.56 -1.35 23.15
CA GLU A 111 3.18 -0.94 23.37
C GLU A 111 2.90 0.42 22.71
N GLU A 112 3.53 0.71 21.55
CA GLU A 112 3.38 1.97 20.83
C GLU A 112 3.50 1.80 19.32
N ILE A 113 2.93 2.76 18.60
CA ILE A 113 3.11 2.97 17.17
C ILE A 113 3.74 4.35 16.97
N ASN A 114 4.68 4.44 16.05
CA ASN A 114 5.30 5.68 15.61
C ASN A 114 5.14 5.83 14.11
N VAL A 115 4.69 7.00 13.68
CA VAL A 115 4.63 7.38 12.27
C VAL A 115 5.63 8.49 12.03
N VAL A 116 6.45 8.33 10.98
CA VAL A 116 7.66 9.11 10.73
C VAL A 116 7.67 9.54 9.27
N ASP A 117 8.08 10.78 9.00
CA ASP A 117 8.26 11.27 7.64
C ASP A 117 9.61 10.83 7.01
N GLY A 118 9.76 11.04 5.70
CA GLY A 118 10.99 10.70 4.97
C GLY A 118 12.24 11.51 5.38
N GLN A 119 12.09 12.53 6.22
CA GLN A 119 13.21 13.28 6.81
C GLN A 119 13.61 12.74 8.19
N GLY A 120 12.90 11.73 8.69
CA GLY A 120 13.13 11.13 10.00
C GLY A 120 12.49 11.86 11.17
N ASN A 121 11.54 12.77 10.94
CA ASN A 121 10.79 13.40 12.01
C ASN A 121 9.60 12.52 12.39
N VAL A 122 9.37 12.33 13.69
CA VAL A 122 8.18 11.65 14.19
C VAL A 122 7.00 12.59 14.04
N LEU A 123 6.04 12.22 13.18
CA LEU A 123 4.80 12.97 12.95
C LEU A 123 3.86 12.80 14.14
N TRP A 124 3.64 11.56 14.56
CA TRP A 124 2.87 11.25 15.75
C TRP A 124 3.29 9.91 16.36
N THR A 125 2.99 9.75 17.64
CA THR A 125 3.17 8.52 18.42
C THR A 125 1.92 8.26 19.22
N GLN A 126 1.42 7.02 19.22
CA GLN A 126 0.26 6.62 20.02
C GLN A 126 0.54 5.37 20.84
N PRO A 127 0.02 5.30 22.07
CA PRO A 127 0.08 4.08 22.86
C PRO A 127 -0.89 3.03 22.31
N LEU A 128 -0.50 1.78 22.36
CA LEU A 128 -1.31 0.64 21.93
C LEU A 128 -1.97 -0.04 23.16
N VAL A 129 -3.24 -0.38 23.04
CA VAL A 129 -3.92 -1.19 24.05
C VAL A 129 -3.76 -2.68 23.78
N GLY A 130 -3.89 -3.52 24.80
CA GLY A 130 -3.90 -4.98 24.67
C GLY A 130 -2.54 -5.64 24.80
N GLY A 131 -1.45 -4.93 24.63
CA GLY A 131 -0.09 -5.46 24.74
C GLY A 131 0.87 -4.89 23.72
N MET A 132 1.80 -5.71 23.25
CA MET A 132 2.89 -5.31 22.36
C MET A 132 2.58 -5.65 20.91
N ALA A 133 2.94 -4.76 19.99
CA ALA A 133 2.93 -5.03 18.56
C ALA A 133 4.21 -5.77 18.13
N GLN A 134 4.07 -6.69 17.19
CA GLN A 134 5.18 -7.51 16.67
C GLN A 134 5.19 -7.62 15.15
N TYR A 135 4.02 -7.52 14.51
CA TYR A 135 3.85 -7.56 13.06
C TYR A 135 3.61 -6.15 12.51
N PRO A 136 3.88 -5.92 11.23
CA PRO A 136 3.58 -4.64 10.60
C PRO A 136 2.07 -4.35 10.63
N ALA A 137 1.73 -3.09 10.62
CA ALA A 137 0.36 -2.63 10.44
C ALA A 137 -0.18 -3.03 9.06
N ALA A 138 -1.51 -3.15 8.96
CA ALA A 138 -2.20 -3.02 7.69
C ALA A 138 -2.73 -1.59 7.55
N VAL A 139 -2.86 -1.12 6.31
CA VAL A 139 -3.29 0.23 5.98
C VAL A 139 -4.30 0.17 4.85
N GLY A 140 -5.40 0.90 4.97
CA GLY A 140 -6.47 1.01 3.99
C GLY A 140 -7.47 2.07 4.41
N ASP A 141 -8.30 2.56 3.49
CA ASP A 141 -9.39 3.49 3.75
C ASP A 141 -10.60 2.70 4.28
N LEU A 142 -10.79 2.68 5.61
CA LEU A 142 -11.80 1.88 6.29
C LEU A 142 -13.16 2.58 6.37
N ASP A 143 -13.22 3.88 6.18
CA ASP A 143 -14.45 4.67 6.30
C ASP A 143 -14.82 5.46 5.04
N ASN A 144 -14.05 5.24 3.95
CA ASN A 144 -14.22 5.86 2.64
C ASN A 144 -14.18 7.41 2.69
N ASP A 145 -13.31 7.96 3.56
CA ASP A 145 -13.11 9.41 3.63
C ASP A 145 -11.98 9.90 2.71
N GLY A 146 -11.27 8.97 2.07
CA GLY A 146 -10.17 9.20 1.12
C GLY A 146 -8.81 9.32 1.76
N TYR A 147 -8.68 9.17 3.08
CA TYR A 147 -7.42 9.01 3.80
C TYR A 147 -7.27 7.57 4.29
N LEU A 148 -6.05 7.19 4.65
CA LEU A 148 -5.79 5.81 5.03
C LEU A 148 -5.75 5.65 6.55
N GLU A 149 -6.40 4.59 7.05
CA GLU A 149 -6.35 4.17 8.44
C GLU A 149 -5.25 3.15 8.66
N VAL A 150 -4.69 3.20 9.86
CA VAL A 150 -3.62 2.30 10.31
C VAL A 150 -4.16 1.32 11.34
N VAL A 151 -4.14 0.03 11.02
CA VAL A 151 -4.62 -1.05 11.89
C VAL A 151 -3.46 -1.82 12.50
N VAL A 152 -3.45 -1.94 13.83
CA VAL A 152 -2.37 -2.61 14.58
C VAL A 152 -2.95 -3.64 15.54
N LEU A 153 -2.43 -4.87 15.45
CA LEU A 153 -2.72 -5.93 16.40
C LEU A 153 -1.65 -5.99 17.49
N THR A 154 -2.07 -6.21 18.72
CA THR A 154 -1.19 -6.35 19.90
C THR A 154 -1.47 -7.61 20.67
N ALA A 155 -0.47 -8.06 21.43
CA ALA A 155 -0.61 -9.21 22.31
C ALA A 155 0.20 -9.08 23.61
N TYR A 156 -0.29 -9.68 24.68
CA TYR A 156 0.41 -9.78 25.95
C TYR A 156 0.40 -11.21 26.48
N GLY A 157 1.49 -11.92 26.22
CA GLY A 157 1.60 -13.36 26.56
C GLY A 157 0.45 -14.16 25.94
N ASN A 158 -0.09 -15.13 26.69
CA ASN A 158 -1.27 -15.92 26.29
C ASN A 158 -2.60 -15.36 26.85
N ALA A 159 -2.60 -14.15 27.33
CA ALA A 159 -3.70 -13.67 28.17
C ALA A 159 -4.71 -12.77 27.46
N ARG A 160 -4.24 -11.87 26.61
CA ARG A 160 -5.05 -10.85 25.94
C ARG A 160 -4.33 -10.31 24.72
N GLY A 161 -5.07 -9.63 23.89
CA GLY A 161 -4.54 -8.83 22.79
C GLY A 161 -5.34 -7.54 22.65
N GLY A 162 -5.09 -6.80 21.60
CA GLY A 162 -5.80 -5.58 21.28
C GLY A 162 -5.87 -5.35 19.78
N ILE A 163 -6.88 -4.62 19.38
CA ILE A 163 -7.05 -4.08 18.05
C ILE A 163 -7.06 -2.57 18.20
N ASN A 164 -6.19 -1.91 17.46
CA ASN A 164 -6.00 -0.47 17.48
C ASN A 164 -6.12 0.05 16.06
N VAL A 165 -6.97 1.05 15.84
CA VAL A 165 -7.16 1.73 14.55
C VAL A 165 -6.95 3.22 14.79
N PHE A 166 -6.15 3.83 13.94
CA PHE A 166 -5.86 5.25 13.96
C PHE A 166 -6.10 5.84 12.59
N ASP A 167 -6.63 7.06 12.52
CA ASP A 167 -6.66 7.83 11.28
C ASP A 167 -5.26 8.34 10.90
N HIS A 168 -5.15 8.97 9.73
CA HIS A 168 -3.91 9.55 9.22
C HIS A 168 -3.25 10.57 10.16
N THR A 169 -4.01 11.21 11.06
CA THR A 169 -3.50 12.19 12.04
C THR A 169 -3.03 11.54 13.34
N GLY A 170 -3.26 10.23 13.50
CA GLY A 170 -3.02 9.49 14.73
C GLY A 170 -4.16 9.57 15.74
N ALA A 171 -5.33 10.10 15.39
CA ALA A 171 -6.48 10.02 16.29
C ALA A 171 -7.03 8.58 16.30
N SER A 172 -7.39 8.10 17.50
CA SER A 172 -7.87 6.72 17.64
C SER A 172 -9.33 6.60 17.24
N LEU A 173 -9.59 5.78 16.22
CA LEU A 173 -10.93 5.41 15.78
C LEU A 173 -11.45 4.20 16.56
N LEU A 174 -10.58 3.19 16.79
CA LEU A 174 -10.89 2.02 17.59
C LEU A 174 -9.69 1.64 18.45
N SER A 175 -9.89 1.43 19.76
CA SER A 175 -8.88 0.89 20.66
C SER A 175 -9.54 -0.06 21.65
N THR A 176 -9.46 -1.35 21.37
CA THR A 176 -10.17 -2.38 22.12
C THR A 176 -9.25 -3.49 22.61
N VAL A 177 -9.36 -3.85 23.89
CA VAL A 177 -8.70 -5.03 24.45
C VAL A 177 -9.58 -6.26 24.20
N THR A 178 -9.03 -7.26 23.53
CA THR A 178 -9.68 -8.55 23.30
C THR A 178 -9.16 -9.61 24.28
N ASN A 179 -10.01 -10.57 24.65
CA ASN A 179 -9.59 -11.76 25.40
C ASN A 179 -8.88 -12.79 24.52
N ASN A 180 -8.87 -12.58 23.20
CA ASN A 180 -8.12 -13.37 22.27
C ASN A 180 -6.73 -12.74 22.03
N ASN A 181 -5.77 -13.51 21.56
CA ASN A 181 -4.40 -13.04 21.39
C ASN A 181 -3.99 -13.18 19.90
N PRO A 182 -3.91 -12.08 19.15
CA PRO A 182 -3.54 -12.09 17.74
C PRO A 182 -2.03 -12.08 17.47
N LEU A 183 -1.17 -12.39 18.45
CA LEU A 183 0.29 -12.24 18.36
C LEU A 183 0.95 -12.90 17.13
N ILE A 184 0.31 -13.89 16.55
CA ILE A 184 0.89 -14.70 15.47
C ILE A 184 0.50 -14.22 14.07
N CYS A 185 -0.20 -13.09 13.92
CA CYS A 185 -0.61 -12.58 12.62
C CYS A 185 -0.51 -11.05 12.53
N ALA A 186 -0.36 -10.55 11.31
CA ALA A 186 -0.70 -9.18 10.99
C ALA A 186 -2.23 -9.05 10.82
N PRO A 187 -2.81 -7.86 10.93
CA PRO A 187 -4.16 -7.61 10.45
C PRO A 187 -4.22 -7.75 8.92
N VAL A 188 -5.39 -8.06 8.40
CA VAL A 188 -5.70 -8.05 6.95
C VAL A 188 -6.94 -7.21 6.77
N LEU A 189 -6.97 -6.38 5.72
CA LEU A 189 -8.08 -5.52 5.40
C LEU A 189 -8.71 -5.94 4.07
N ALA A 190 -10.02 -6.11 4.06
CA ALA A 190 -10.76 -6.44 2.84
C ALA A 190 -12.25 -6.16 3.05
N ASP A 191 -12.96 -5.78 2.00
CA ASP A 191 -14.43 -5.74 1.97
C ASP A 191 -14.94 -7.19 1.88
N LEU A 192 -15.25 -7.77 3.02
CA LEU A 192 -15.59 -9.19 3.13
C LEU A 192 -17.07 -9.47 2.92
N ASP A 193 -17.94 -8.52 3.23
CA ASP A 193 -19.39 -8.66 3.07
C ASP A 193 -19.97 -7.86 1.89
N ASN A 194 -19.09 -7.25 1.08
CA ASN A 194 -19.42 -6.47 -0.11
C ASN A 194 -20.33 -5.27 0.18
N ASP A 195 -20.14 -4.60 1.33
CA ASP A 195 -20.85 -3.38 1.68
C ASP A 195 -20.13 -2.09 1.24
N GLY A 196 -18.91 -2.23 0.72
CA GLY A 196 -18.04 -1.17 0.25
C GLY A 196 -17.11 -0.58 1.33
N LEU A 197 -17.09 -1.15 2.54
CA LEU A 197 -16.17 -0.79 3.61
C LEU A 197 -15.20 -1.94 3.87
N LEU A 198 -14.03 -1.64 4.39
CA LEU A 198 -13.04 -2.67 4.71
C LEU A 198 -13.23 -3.22 6.12
N GLU A 199 -13.26 -4.55 6.24
CA GLU A 199 -13.21 -5.24 7.51
C GLU A 199 -11.78 -5.52 7.95
N ILE A 200 -11.64 -5.67 9.28
CA ILE A 200 -10.39 -6.07 9.94
C ILE A 200 -10.42 -7.58 10.21
N ILE A 201 -9.68 -8.34 9.40
CA ILE A 201 -9.59 -9.79 9.52
C ILE A 201 -8.33 -10.14 10.31
N PHE A 202 -8.48 -10.96 11.34
CA PHE A 202 -7.36 -11.38 12.19
C PHE A 202 -7.56 -12.75 12.82
N CYS A 203 -6.45 -13.34 13.30
CA CYS A 203 -6.48 -14.64 13.96
C CYS A 203 -6.40 -14.51 15.48
N GLY A 204 -7.28 -15.20 16.17
CA GLY A 204 -7.24 -15.37 17.63
C GLY A 204 -6.70 -16.73 18.04
N ARG A 205 -5.77 -16.77 19.02
CA ARG A 205 -5.19 -18.02 19.57
C ARG A 205 -6.14 -18.79 20.48
N GLY A 206 -7.25 -18.18 20.86
CA GLY A 206 -8.14 -18.72 21.85
C GLY A 206 -7.59 -18.61 23.29
N LYS A 207 -8.44 -18.94 24.25
CA LYS A 207 -8.12 -18.94 25.68
C LYS A 207 -8.94 -20.01 26.40
N ALA A 208 -8.39 -21.20 26.52
CA ALA A 208 -9.07 -22.35 27.12
C ALA A 208 -9.62 -22.04 28.55
N SER A 209 -8.90 -21.26 29.36
CA SER A 209 -9.35 -20.87 30.70
C SER A 209 -10.58 -19.94 30.73
N ALA A 210 -10.91 -19.33 29.59
CA ALA A 210 -12.09 -18.48 29.40
C ALA A 210 -13.12 -19.12 28.47
N ASN A 211 -12.88 -20.36 28.01
CA ASN A 211 -13.71 -21.06 27.03
C ASN A 211 -13.84 -20.29 25.70
N ILE A 212 -12.74 -19.65 25.26
CA ILE A 212 -12.64 -18.97 23.98
C ILE A 212 -11.86 -19.88 23.05
N ALA A 213 -12.47 -20.30 21.94
CA ALA A 213 -11.82 -21.10 20.91
C ALA A 213 -10.79 -20.25 20.12
N PRO A 214 -9.73 -20.87 19.56
CA PRO A 214 -8.97 -20.23 18.50
C PRO A 214 -9.84 -20.03 17.27
N GLY A 215 -9.58 -19.01 16.48
CA GLY A 215 -10.40 -18.78 15.29
C GLY A 215 -9.90 -17.63 14.42
N VAL A 216 -10.60 -17.45 13.32
CA VAL A 216 -10.51 -16.27 12.45
C VAL A 216 -11.67 -15.34 12.79
N HIS A 217 -11.37 -14.09 12.98
CA HIS A 217 -12.30 -13.01 13.28
C HIS A 217 -12.38 -12.05 12.10
N ALA A 218 -13.55 -11.47 11.88
CA ALA A 218 -13.77 -10.36 10.95
C ALA A 218 -14.59 -9.28 11.66
N TRP A 219 -14.04 -8.09 11.81
CA TRP A 219 -14.63 -6.97 12.51
C TRP A 219 -14.79 -5.75 11.62
N ASN A 220 -15.92 -5.06 11.73
CA ASN A 220 -16.05 -3.73 11.16
C ASN A 220 -15.26 -2.68 11.98
N LEU A 221 -15.19 -1.45 11.48
CA LEU A 221 -14.50 -0.33 12.16
C LEU A 221 -15.10 0.00 13.54
N GLN A 222 -16.38 -0.35 13.82
CA GLN A 222 -17.01 -0.18 15.12
C GLN A 222 -16.61 -1.25 16.13
N GLY A 223 -15.83 -2.26 15.70
CA GLY A 223 -15.41 -3.38 16.53
C GLY A 223 -16.49 -4.44 16.73
N GLU A 224 -17.44 -4.50 15.83
CA GLU A 224 -18.49 -5.51 15.81
C GLU A 224 -18.08 -6.68 14.94
N GLU A 225 -18.31 -7.90 15.41
CA GLU A 225 -18.00 -9.13 14.68
C GLU A 225 -19.02 -9.35 13.55
N LEU A 226 -18.55 -9.66 12.33
CA LEU A 226 -19.42 -10.00 11.21
C LEU A 226 -20.17 -11.31 11.44
N SER A 227 -21.32 -11.44 10.79
CA SER A 227 -22.12 -12.66 10.84
C SER A 227 -21.34 -13.84 10.26
N GLY A 228 -21.32 -15.00 10.97
CA GLY A 228 -20.53 -16.17 10.59
C GLY A 228 -19.16 -16.25 11.26
N PHE A 229 -18.70 -15.16 11.83
CA PHE A 229 -17.43 -15.12 12.59
C PHE A 229 -17.67 -15.07 14.11
N PRO A 230 -16.68 -15.54 14.93
CA PRO A 230 -15.44 -16.14 14.49
C PRO A 230 -15.61 -17.52 13.88
N PHE A 231 -14.86 -17.83 12.80
CA PHE A 231 -14.69 -19.21 12.35
C PHE A 231 -13.77 -19.96 13.32
N GLU A 232 -14.35 -20.87 14.10
CA GLU A 232 -13.62 -21.60 15.15
C GLU A 232 -12.68 -22.65 14.59
N LEU A 233 -11.43 -22.65 15.06
CA LEU A 233 -10.39 -23.60 14.70
C LEU A 233 -10.15 -24.62 15.83
N PRO A 234 -9.79 -25.88 15.51
CA PRO A 234 -9.52 -26.92 16.51
C PRO A 234 -8.22 -26.67 17.30
N SER A 235 -7.34 -25.83 16.80
CA SER A 235 -6.09 -25.44 17.45
C SER A 235 -5.64 -24.05 17.03
N THR A 236 -4.63 -23.53 17.71
CA THR A 236 -4.09 -22.19 17.46
C THR A 236 -3.68 -21.99 16.02
N PRO A 237 -4.16 -20.95 15.34
CA PRO A 237 -3.69 -20.56 14.02
C PRO A 237 -2.22 -20.17 14.04
N ALA A 238 -1.53 -20.33 12.94
CA ALA A 238 -0.08 -20.23 12.87
C ALA A 238 0.42 -19.21 11.81
N ILE A 239 -0.47 -18.60 11.05
CA ILE A 239 -0.18 -17.70 9.94
C ILE A 239 -1.08 -16.47 9.96
N THR A 240 -0.69 -15.42 9.23
CA THR A 240 -1.60 -14.34 8.85
C THR A 240 -2.58 -14.89 7.80
N PRO A 241 -3.88 -14.61 7.86
CA PRO A 241 -4.82 -15.02 6.83
C PRO A 241 -4.43 -14.51 5.44
N THR A 242 -4.82 -15.24 4.40
CA THR A 242 -4.71 -14.78 3.01
C THR A 242 -6.09 -14.79 2.41
N LEU A 243 -6.45 -13.71 1.73
CA LEU A 243 -7.78 -13.52 1.15
C LEU A 243 -7.67 -13.33 -0.36
N ALA A 244 -8.57 -13.97 -1.11
CA ALA A 244 -8.69 -13.81 -2.55
C ALA A 244 -10.05 -14.31 -3.02
N ASP A 245 -10.60 -13.75 -4.07
CA ASP A 245 -11.71 -14.33 -4.83
C ASP A 245 -11.12 -15.39 -5.78
N ILE A 246 -11.30 -16.67 -5.46
CA ILE A 246 -10.65 -17.78 -6.18
C ILE A 246 -11.56 -18.45 -7.21
N ASP A 247 -12.82 -18.08 -7.29
CA ASP A 247 -13.77 -18.60 -8.26
C ASP A 247 -14.52 -17.51 -9.04
N ASP A 248 -14.03 -16.26 -8.92
CA ASP A 248 -14.50 -15.05 -9.63
C ASP A 248 -16.01 -14.79 -9.42
N ASP A 249 -16.54 -15.12 -8.22
CA ASP A 249 -17.94 -14.89 -7.88
C ASP A 249 -18.18 -13.52 -7.19
N GLY A 250 -17.10 -12.78 -6.93
CA GLY A 250 -17.09 -11.48 -6.28
C GLY A 250 -17.05 -11.55 -4.75
N SER A 251 -16.93 -12.74 -4.17
CA SER A 251 -16.79 -12.96 -2.73
C SER A 251 -15.40 -13.49 -2.41
N LEU A 252 -14.83 -13.08 -1.27
CA LEU A 252 -13.49 -13.48 -0.91
C LEU A 252 -13.45 -14.79 -0.14
N GLU A 253 -12.52 -15.68 -0.45
CA GLU A 253 -12.16 -16.80 0.39
C GLU A 253 -10.98 -16.46 1.30
N ILE A 254 -10.98 -17.08 2.48
CA ILE A 254 -9.99 -16.92 3.53
C ILE A 254 -9.18 -18.20 3.67
N PHE A 255 -7.88 -18.12 3.43
CA PHE A 255 -6.94 -19.19 3.70
C PHE A 255 -6.30 -19.00 5.07
N ILE A 256 -6.46 -19.99 5.93
CA ILE A 256 -5.91 -19.99 7.27
C ILE A 256 -5.35 -21.37 7.64
N ALA A 257 -4.23 -21.42 8.33
CA ALA A 257 -3.69 -22.69 8.80
C ALA A 257 -3.51 -22.71 10.31
N THR A 258 -3.85 -23.85 10.90
CA THR A 258 -3.29 -24.29 12.18
C THR A 258 -1.91 -24.92 11.94
N THR A 259 -1.27 -25.48 12.96
CA THR A 259 0.00 -26.17 12.75
C THR A 259 -0.11 -27.40 11.84
N SER A 260 -1.29 -27.99 11.65
CA SER A 260 -1.44 -29.25 10.95
C SER A 260 -2.53 -29.28 9.87
N ILE A 261 -3.37 -28.26 9.78
CA ILE A 261 -4.49 -28.21 8.84
C ILE A 261 -4.52 -26.83 8.19
N LEU A 262 -4.65 -26.81 6.88
CA LEU A 262 -4.91 -25.62 6.08
C LEU A 262 -6.39 -25.61 5.71
N TYR A 263 -7.09 -24.53 6.00
CA TYR A 263 -8.52 -24.31 5.72
C TYR A 263 -8.69 -23.29 4.60
N CYS A 264 -9.71 -23.50 3.79
CA CYS A 264 -10.33 -22.52 2.93
C CYS A 264 -11.74 -22.26 3.46
N VAL A 265 -12.07 -21.01 3.77
CA VAL A 265 -13.31 -20.57 4.40
C VAL A 265 -13.91 -19.49 3.51
N ASP A 266 -15.22 -19.48 3.29
CA ASP A 266 -15.88 -18.43 2.52
C ASP A 266 -16.08 -17.13 3.34
N ALA A 267 -16.53 -16.07 2.67
CA ALA A 267 -16.84 -14.78 3.29
C ALA A 267 -17.94 -14.85 4.36
N GLY A 268 -18.76 -15.87 4.35
CA GLY A 268 -19.82 -16.13 5.36
C GLY A 268 -19.32 -16.90 6.58
N GLY A 269 -18.04 -17.27 6.64
CA GLY A 269 -17.46 -18.04 7.75
C GLY A 269 -17.75 -19.54 7.68
N GLU A 270 -18.12 -20.08 6.51
CA GLU A 270 -18.33 -21.51 6.33
C GLU A 270 -17.12 -22.17 5.67
N GLU A 271 -16.74 -23.37 6.14
CA GLU A 271 -15.63 -24.13 5.57
C GLU A 271 -15.96 -24.64 4.16
N ARG A 272 -15.19 -24.22 3.14
CA ARG A 272 -15.27 -24.78 1.78
C ARG A 272 -14.55 -26.12 1.69
N TYR A 273 -13.32 -26.16 2.19
CA TYR A 273 -12.52 -27.38 2.31
C TYR A 273 -11.37 -27.20 3.31
N HIS A 274 -10.74 -28.31 3.68
CA HIS A 274 -9.46 -28.27 4.38
C HIS A 274 -8.47 -29.29 3.80
N VAL A 275 -7.19 -29.06 4.11
CA VAL A 275 -6.08 -29.95 3.74
C VAL A 275 -5.36 -30.36 5.01
N ASP A 276 -5.46 -31.62 5.35
CA ASP A 276 -4.69 -32.21 6.45
C ASP A 276 -3.19 -32.25 6.12
N GLY A 277 -2.35 -31.91 7.07
CA GLY A 277 -0.93 -32.12 6.97
C GLY A 277 -0.58 -33.59 7.07
N GLU A 278 0.19 -34.11 6.14
CA GLU A 278 0.62 -35.50 6.13
C GLU A 278 1.73 -35.78 7.16
N GLY A 279 1.50 -36.65 8.12
CA GLY A 279 2.49 -37.06 9.11
C GLY A 279 2.92 -35.93 10.06
N THR A 280 4.20 -35.59 10.02
CA THR A 280 4.79 -34.48 10.81
C THR A 280 4.74 -33.11 10.12
N TYR A 281 3.99 -33.02 9.05
CA TYR A 281 3.76 -31.80 8.28
C TYR A 281 3.20 -30.70 9.17
N LYS A 282 3.78 -29.50 9.06
CA LYS A 282 3.30 -28.35 9.81
C LYS A 282 3.19 -27.13 8.91
N TYR A 283 1.97 -26.62 8.80
CA TYR A 283 1.73 -25.29 8.26
C TYR A 283 1.99 -24.28 9.37
N SER A 284 3.06 -23.50 9.33
CA SER A 284 3.27 -22.46 10.32
C SER A 284 4.35 -21.46 9.94
N TYR A 285 4.27 -20.29 10.55
CA TYR A 285 5.23 -19.19 10.53
C TYR A 285 5.31 -18.38 9.23
N GLN A 286 4.88 -18.90 8.10
CA GLN A 286 4.76 -18.14 6.85
C GLN A 286 3.31 -18.17 6.37
N SER A 287 2.87 -17.07 5.81
CA SER A 287 1.54 -16.94 5.21
C SER A 287 1.62 -17.25 3.73
N PRO A 288 0.72 -18.05 3.18
CA PRO A 288 0.70 -18.30 1.75
C PRO A 288 0.31 -17.03 0.97
N LEU A 289 0.51 -17.06 -0.34
CA LEU A 289 0.02 -16.08 -1.31
C LEU A 289 -0.93 -16.78 -2.28
N VAL A 290 -1.88 -16.05 -2.82
CA VAL A 290 -2.75 -16.48 -3.92
C VAL A 290 -2.37 -15.69 -5.17
N VAL A 291 -2.19 -16.39 -6.29
CA VAL A 291 -1.76 -15.80 -7.57
C VAL A 291 -2.22 -16.67 -8.73
N ASP A 292 -2.59 -16.08 -9.84
CA ASP A 292 -2.75 -16.78 -11.12
C ASP A 292 -1.37 -16.86 -11.81
N LEU A 293 -0.69 -18.01 -11.62
CA LEU A 293 0.70 -18.19 -12.06
C LEU A 293 0.85 -18.33 -13.57
N ASP A 294 -0.19 -18.76 -14.26
CA ASP A 294 -0.14 -19.11 -15.68
C ASP A 294 -1.00 -18.14 -16.53
N GLY A 295 -1.71 -17.19 -15.91
CA GLY A 295 -2.61 -16.27 -16.59
C GLY A 295 -3.84 -16.93 -17.21
N ASP A 296 -4.24 -18.10 -16.70
CA ASP A 296 -5.35 -18.90 -17.24
C ASP A 296 -6.65 -18.77 -16.42
N GLY A 297 -6.65 -17.92 -15.37
CA GLY A 297 -7.75 -17.72 -14.45
C GLY A 297 -7.82 -18.77 -13.33
N ALA A 298 -6.87 -19.72 -13.25
CA ALA A 298 -6.84 -20.70 -12.18
C ALA A 298 -5.89 -20.28 -11.05
N TRP A 299 -6.45 -19.87 -9.94
CA TRP A 299 -5.71 -19.38 -8.79
C TRP A 299 -4.88 -20.46 -8.10
N SER A 300 -3.67 -20.11 -7.75
CA SER A 300 -2.68 -20.95 -7.08
C SER A 300 -2.38 -20.47 -5.69
N LEU A 301 -2.36 -21.36 -4.70
CA LEU A 301 -1.93 -21.09 -3.34
C LEU A 301 -0.46 -21.48 -3.17
N VAL A 302 0.41 -20.48 -3.02
CA VAL A 302 1.86 -20.62 -2.89
C VAL A 302 2.27 -20.54 -1.44
N GLY A 303 2.98 -21.54 -0.92
CA GLY A 303 3.37 -21.56 0.48
C GLY A 303 4.43 -22.60 0.80
N ALA A 304 4.68 -22.79 2.10
CA ALA A 304 5.65 -23.75 2.58
C ALA A 304 5.18 -24.48 3.84
N CYS A 305 5.78 -25.63 4.08
CA CYS A 305 5.59 -26.41 5.28
C CYS A 305 6.93 -26.66 5.96
N HIS A 306 6.89 -26.85 7.27
CA HIS A 306 8.04 -27.32 8.05
C HIS A 306 7.71 -28.63 8.82
N GLY A 307 8.60 -29.11 9.65
CA GLY A 307 8.51 -30.39 10.36
C GLY A 307 9.60 -31.33 9.87
N ASP A 308 9.37 -32.65 9.96
CA ASP A 308 10.38 -33.65 9.57
C ASP A 308 10.55 -33.80 8.05
N SER A 309 9.65 -33.22 7.27
CA SER A 309 9.68 -33.24 5.80
C SER A 309 9.33 -31.84 5.26
N PRO A 310 10.19 -30.83 5.50
CA PRO A 310 9.92 -29.47 5.07
C PRO A 310 9.88 -29.39 3.53
N ASN A 311 8.98 -28.58 3.01
CA ASN A 311 8.85 -28.38 1.57
C ASN A 311 8.20 -27.04 1.24
N HIS A 312 8.43 -26.61 0.00
CA HIS A 312 7.71 -25.55 -0.67
C HIS A 312 6.57 -26.16 -1.51
N TYR A 313 5.42 -25.53 -1.54
CA TYR A 313 4.27 -26.03 -2.28
C TYR A 313 3.59 -24.97 -3.11
N VAL A 314 2.99 -25.42 -4.22
CA VAL A 314 1.94 -24.72 -4.94
C VAL A 314 0.75 -25.67 -5.05
N ARG A 315 -0.41 -25.16 -4.66
CA ARG A 315 -1.69 -25.88 -4.70
C ARG A 315 -2.68 -25.13 -5.56
N ASP A 316 -3.58 -25.86 -6.18
CA ASP A 316 -4.80 -25.30 -6.71
C ASP A 316 -5.61 -24.67 -5.55
N ALA A 317 -5.91 -23.36 -5.64
CA ALA A 317 -6.56 -22.66 -4.56
C ALA A 317 -8.03 -23.08 -4.37
N LEU A 318 -8.71 -23.52 -5.45
CA LEU A 318 -10.12 -23.88 -5.41
C LEU A 318 -10.38 -25.23 -4.69
N VAL A 319 -9.46 -26.17 -4.78
CA VAL A 319 -9.64 -27.54 -4.26
C VAL A 319 -8.53 -28.03 -3.33
N GLY A 320 -7.48 -27.27 -3.13
CA GLY A 320 -6.39 -27.57 -2.19
C GLY A 320 -5.40 -28.66 -2.64
N THR A 321 -5.53 -29.22 -3.84
CA THR A 321 -4.62 -30.26 -4.35
C THR A 321 -3.30 -29.65 -4.84
N TYR A 322 -2.20 -30.42 -4.80
CA TYR A 322 -0.95 -29.96 -5.37
C TYR A 322 -1.05 -29.77 -6.88
N ARG A 323 -0.49 -28.70 -7.39
CA ARG A 323 -0.26 -28.52 -8.84
C ARG A 323 0.84 -29.46 -9.33
N GLU A 324 0.85 -29.72 -10.65
CA GLU A 324 1.85 -30.59 -11.27
C GLU A 324 3.27 -30.05 -10.98
N GLY A 325 4.19 -30.94 -10.67
CA GLY A 325 5.55 -30.57 -10.30
C GLY A 325 5.77 -30.25 -8.82
N TRP A 326 4.74 -30.10 -8.01
CA TRP A 326 4.83 -29.78 -6.58
C TRP A 326 4.37 -30.92 -5.67
N PRO A 327 4.82 -31.02 -4.40
CA PRO A 327 5.69 -30.08 -3.66
C PRO A 327 7.19 -30.29 -3.92
N LYS A 328 8.03 -29.32 -3.52
CA LYS A 328 9.50 -29.39 -3.59
C LYS A 328 10.09 -29.60 -2.20
N PRO A 329 10.73 -30.73 -1.90
CA PRO A 329 11.37 -30.95 -0.62
C PRO A 329 12.57 -30.00 -0.44
N VAL A 330 12.72 -29.46 0.76
CA VAL A 330 13.85 -28.61 1.16
C VAL A 330 14.57 -29.21 2.37
N ASN A 331 15.76 -28.72 2.67
CA ASN A 331 16.63 -29.30 3.68
C ASN A 331 16.52 -28.62 5.06
N SER A 332 15.73 -27.56 5.18
CA SER A 332 15.56 -26.83 6.42
C SER A 332 14.18 -26.19 6.50
N TRP A 333 13.87 -25.57 7.63
CA TRP A 333 12.59 -24.94 7.87
C TRP A 333 12.47 -23.60 7.14
N THR A 334 11.28 -23.30 6.67
CA THR A 334 10.93 -22.01 6.04
C THR A 334 10.22 -21.13 7.04
N TYR A 335 10.81 -19.98 7.32
CA TYR A 335 10.20 -18.91 8.13
C TYR A 335 9.88 -17.67 7.29
N SER A 336 10.49 -17.52 6.12
CA SER A 336 10.15 -16.44 5.19
C SER A 336 8.75 -16.62 4.64
N ALA A 337 8.01 -15.53 4.48
CA ALA A 337 6.85 -15.56 3.60
C ALA A 337 7.33 -15.81 2.15
N PRO A 338 6.57 -16.55 1.32
CA PRO A 338 6.84 -16.57 -0.10
C PRO A 338 6.74 -15.16 -0.68
N THR A 339 7.49 -14.91 -1.74
CA THR A 339 7.31 -13.76 -2.61
C THR A 339 7.05 -14.28 -4.00
N VAL A 340 6.05 -13.74 -4.67
CA VAL A 340 5.73 -14.05 -6.07
C VAL A 340 5.70 -12.73 -6.83
N ALA A 341 6.51 -12.62 -7.86
CA ALA A 341 6.68 -11.40 -8.61
C ALA A 341 6.82 -11.67 -10.10
N LYS A 342 6.43 -10.72 -10.94
CA LYS A 342 6.64 -10.80 -12.38
C LYS A 342 8.14 -10.82 -12.70
N ASN A 343 8.50 -11.63 -13.69
CA ASN A 343 9.80 -11.70 -14.31
C ASN A 343 9.58 -11.82 -15.82
N GLY A 344 9.49 -10.70 -16.52
CA GLY A 344 8.95 -10.63 -17.86
C GLY A 344 7.46 -10.97 -17.88
N ASP A 345 7.04 -11.85 -18.80
CA ASP A 345 5.65 -12.30 -18.91
C ASP A 345 5.26 -13.36 -17.87
N ASP A 346 6.23 -14.04 -17.24
CA ASP A 346 6.02 -15.13 -16.30
C ASP A 346 6.14 -14.66 -14.84
N TYR A 347 5.65 -15.47 -13.89
CA TYR A 347 5.88 -15.28 -12.47
C TYR A 347 7.08 -16.09 -11.96
N ALA A 348 7.90 -15.46 -11.13
CA ALA A 348 8.94 -16.11 -10.33
C ALA A 348 8.49 -16.27 -8.88
N ILE A 349 8.78 -17.42 -8.27
CA ILE A 349 8.44 -17.74 -6.89
C ILE A 349 9.73 -17.80 -6.07
N PHE A 350 9.86 -16.91 -5.07
CA PHE A 350 11.04 -16.82 -4.20
C PHE A 350 10.75 -17.35 -2.81
N MET A 351 11.59 -18.24 -2.32
CA MET A 351 11.46 -18.83 -0.98
C MET A 351 12.83 -19.02 -0.32
N GLY A 352 12.92 -18.55 0.92
CA GLY A 352 14.08 -18.76 1.77
C GLY A 352 13.88 -19.86 2.80
N VAL A 353 14.97 -20.51 3.20
CA VAL A 353 14.99 -21.44 4.34
C VAL A 353 16.04 -21.04 5.36
N SER A 354 15.91 -21.53 6.58
CA SER A 354 16.85 -21.31 7.68
C SER A 354 18.15 -22.08 7.49
N GLY A 355 19.22 -21.60 8.14
CA GLY A 355 20.50 -22.29 8.22
C GLY A 355 21.51 -21.78 7.21
N GLU A 356 22.34 -22.69 6.66
CA GLU A 356 23.38 -22.40 5.67
C GLU A 356 23.36 -23.40 4.53
N GLY A 357 24.04 -23.10 3.44
CA GLY A 357 24.06 -23.94 2.24
C GLY A 357 23.05 -23.45 1.20
N ASN A 358 22.31 -24.36 0.61
CA ASN A 358 21.25 -24.04 -0.36
C ASN A 358 20.02 -23.50 0.37
N VAL A 359 19.95 -22.20 0.56
CA VAL A 359 18.97 -21.57 1.44
C VAL A 359 18.04 -20.57 0.75
N PHE A 360 18.26 -20.27 -0.53
CA PHE A 360 17.39 -19.36 -1.27
C PHE A 360 17.07 -19.94 -2.65
N PHE A 361 15.79 -20.04 -2.93
CA PHE A 361 15.24 -20.73 -4.10
C PHE A 361 14.42 -19.76 -4.93
N GLN A 362 14.58 -19.86 -6.25
CA GLN A 362 13.69 -19.28 -7.25
C GLN A 362 13.12 -20.42 -8.09
N TYR A 363 11.79 -20.43 -8.26
CA TYR A 363 11.09 -21.42 -9.05
C TYR A 363 10.23 -20.75 -10.12
N ASP A 364 9.99 -21.46 -11.21
CA ASP A 364 8.88 -21.16 -12.13
C ASP A 364 7.55 -21.77 -11.60
N ALA A 365 6.44 -21.53 -12.30
CA ALA A 365 5.11 -22.06 -11.96
C ALA A 365 5.09 -23.60 -11.85
N ASN A 366 5.90 -24.30 -12.63
CA ASN A 366 6.02 -25.76 -12.64
C ASN A 366 6.98 -26.31 -11.57
N GLY A 367 7.57 -25.42 -10.76
CA GLY A 367 8.53 -25.78 -9.73
C GLY A 367 9.91 -26.17 -10.27
N ASN A 368 10.27 -25.79 -11.49
CA ASN A 368 11.65 -25.91 -11.91
C ASN A 368 12.46 -24.79 -11.23
N ILE A 369 13.65 -25.15 -10.76
CA ILE A 369 14.56 -24.20 -10.14
C ILE A 369 15.20 -23.37 -11.26
N ALA A 370 15.19 -22.06 -11.10
CA ALA A 370 15.79 -21.14 -12.05
C ALA A 370 17.32 -21.32 -12.17
N PRO A 371 17.92 -20.99 -13.31
CA PRO A 371 19.38 -20.98 -13.44
C PRO A 371 20.04 -20.11 -12.36
N GLY A 372 21.16 -20.58 -11.81
CA GLY A 372 21.86 -19.89 -10.71
C GLY A 372 21.34 -20.21 -9.31
N PHE A 373 20.14 -20.76 -9.19
CA PHE A 373 19.55 -21.17 -7.90
C PHE A 373 19.62 -22.68 -7.68
N PRO A 374 19.49 -23.18 -6.42
CA PRO A 374 19.39 -22.39 -5.18
C PRO A 374 20.72 -21.71 -4.82
N LEU A 375 20.65 -20.52 -4.23
CA LEU A 375 21.84 -19.83 -3.75
C LEU A 375 22.44 -20.57 -2.53
N ASN A 376 23.74 -20.80 -2.58
CA ASN A 376 24.50 -21.39 -1.48
C ASN A 376 25.10 -20.28 -0.61
N LEU A 377 24.48 -19.99 0.52
CA LEU A 377 24.82 -18.87 1.37
C LEU A 377 25.26 -19.31 2.77
N THR A 378 25.96 -18.41 3.46
CA THR A 378 26.47 -18.63 4.83
C THR A 378 25.44 -18.40 5.92
N SER A 379 24.22 -17.98 5.57
CA SER A 379 23.09 -17.80 6.49
C SER A 379 21.77 -17.90 5.72
N GLY A 380 20.69 -18.22 6.42
CA GLY A 380 19.34 -18.32 5.85
C GLY A 380 18.71 -16.98 5.50
N ILE A 381 17.68 -17.06 4.66
CA ILE A 381 16.76 -15.98 4.34
C ILE A 381 15.46 -16.26 5.08
N GLU A 382 15.10 -15.40 6.04
CA GLU A 382 13.93 -15.60 6.91
C GLU A 382 12.99 -14.38 6.94
N GLY A 383 13.40 -13.25 6.34
CA GLY A 383 12.57 -12.11 6.01
C GLY A 383 11.75 -12.34 4.75
N PHE A 384 10.88 -11.39 4.39
CA PHE A 384 10.30 -11.36 3.07
C PHE A 384 11.33 -10.86 2.04
N VAL A 385 11.06 -11.13 0.78
CA VAL A 385 11.90 -10.76 -0.36
C VAL A 385 11.19 -9.65 -1.11
N SER A 386 11.93 -8.63 -1.53
CA SER A 386 11.43 -7.55 -2.39
C SER A 386 12.02 -7.68 -3.78
N VAL A 387 11.31 -7.19 -4.78
CA VAL A 387 11.69 -7.28 -6.20
C VAL A 387 11.46 -5.92 -6.84
N ALA A 388 12.49 -5.38 -7.46
CA ALA A 388 12.45 -4.11 -8.18
C ALA A 388 13.64 -4.03 -9.14
N ASP A 389 13.55 -3.24 -10.20
CA ASP A 389 14.71 -2.80 -10.99
C ASP A 389 15.45 -1.72 -10.18
N ILE A 390 16.52 -2.13 -9.47
CA ILE A 390 17.25 -1.25 -8.53
C ILE A 390 18.42 -0.51 -9.15
N ASP A 391 18.80 -0.80 -10.38
CA ASP A 391 19.92 -0.16 -11.06
C ASP A 391 19.54 0.49 -12.41
N GLY A 392 18.30 0.31 -12.88
CA GLY A 392 17.72 0.99 -14.03
C GLY A 392 18.11 0.36 -15.36
N ASP A 393 18.45 -0.92 -15.38
CA ASP A 393 18.80 -1.64 -16.59
C ASP A 393 17.59 -2.29 -17.31
N GLY A 394 16.41 -2.29 -16.66
CA GLY A 394 15.15 -2.82 -17.14
C GLY A 394 14.89 -4.27 -16.77
N GLU A 395 15.79 -4.92 -16.05
CA GLU A 395 15.59 -6.23 -15.46
C GLU A 395 15.37 -6.05 -13.95
N ASN A 396 14.72 -7.01 -13.29
CA ASN A 396 14.43 -6.90 -11.85
C ASN A 396 15.52 -7.56 -11.01
N GLU A 397 15.81 -7.00 -9.84
CA GLU A 397 16.65 -7.60 -8.81
C GLU A 397 15.83 -8.04 -7.60
N ILE A 398 16.43 -8.96 -6.90
CA ILE A 398 15.92 -9.57 -5.67
C ILE A 398 16.64 -8.95 -4.49
N VAL A 399 15.92 -8.29 -3.58
CA VAL A 399 16.49 -7.63 -2.40
C VAL A 399 15.92 -8.25 -1.13
N THR A 400 16.77 -8.66 -0.19
CA THR A 400 16.30 -9.20 1.08
C THR A 400 17.29 -9.01 2.22
N SER A 401 16.78 -9.11 3.43
CA SER A 401 17.59 -9.15 4.64
C SER A 401 18.35 -10.47 4.74
N PHE A 402 19.51 -10.40 5.36
CA PHE A 402 20.38 -11.55 5.57
C PHE A 402 20.66 -11.72 7.06
N ASN A 403 20.48 -12.92 7.59
CA ASN A 403 20.56 -13.21 9.04
C ASN A 403 22.01 -13.17 9.57
N LEU A 404 22.73 -12.15 9.20
CA LEU A 404 24.13 -11.95 9.54
C LEU A 404 24.36 -10.53 10.04
N MET A 405 25.24 -10.38 11.01
CA MET A 405 25.70 -9.07 11.49
C MET A 405 27.20 -9.08 11.70
N GLU A 406 27.89 -8.04 11.26
CA GLU A 406 29.32 -7.84 11.47
C GLU A 406 29.61 -6.42 11.94
N GLY A 407 30.42 -6.28 12.97
CA GLY A 407 30.79 -4.97 13.50
C GLY A 407 29.62 -4.16 14.09
N GLY A 408 28.49 -4.80 14.37
CA GLY A 408 27.26 -4.15 14.83
C GLY A 408 26.33 -3.71 13.70
N LEU A 409 26.65 -4.05 12.45
CA LEU A 409 25.87 -3.73 11.25
C LEU A 409 25.34 -5.01 10.61
N GLY A 410 24.06 -5.01 10.26
CA GLY A 410 23.39 -6.06 9.53
C GLY A 410 23.72 -6.07 8.04
N TYR A 411 22.97 -6.84 7.28
CA TYR A 411 23.13 -6.98 5.84
C TYR A 411 21.76 -6.98 5.15
N ILE A 412 21.60 -6.12 4.14
CA ILE A 412 20.60 -6.26 3.08
C ILE A 412 21.39 -6.55 1.81
N ARG A 413 21.07 -7.63 1.12
CA ARG A 413 21.77 -8.08 -0.08
C ARG A 413 20.83 -8.11 -1.26
N ALA A 414 21.43 -8.00 -2.45
CA ALA A 414 20.69 -8.04 -3.70
C ALA A 414 21.32 -9.04 -4.68
N TRP A 415 20.49 -9.61 -5.55
CA TRP A 415 20.88 -10.54 -6.60
C TRP A 415 20.04 -10.30 -7.86
N GLU A 416 20.67 -10.49 -9.00
CA GLU A 416 19.99 -10.61 -10.28
C GLU A 416 19.07 -11.84 -10.31
N MET A 417 18.15 -11.86 -11.24
CA MET A 417 17.25 -13.00 -11.46
C MET A 417 17.98 -14.30 -11.87
N ASP A 418 19.24 -14.23 -12.29
CA ASP A 418 20.09 -15.39 -12.58
C ASP A 418 20.93 -15.84 -11.37
N GLY A 419 20.75 -15.22 -10.18
CA GLY A 419 21.47 -15.52 -8.95
C GLY A 419 22.85 -14.86 -8.84
N THR A 420 23.24 -14.03 -9.78
CA THR A 420 24.46 -13.21 -9.66
C THR A 420 24.26 -12.15 -8.56
N GLU A 421 25.23 -12.02 -7.66
CA GLU A 421 25.11 -11.04 -6.57
C GLU A 421 25.39 -9.61 -7.09
N VAL A 422 24.45 -8.70 -6.83
CA VAL A 422 24.63 -7.27 -7.06
C VAL A 422 25.62 -6.71 -6.06
N THR A 423 26.65 -6.05 -6.54
CA THR A 423 27.74 -5.50 -5.70
C THR A 423 27.87 -3.97 -5.79
N ASP A 424 27.22 -3.33 -6.74
CA ASP A 424 27.11 -1.88 -6.82
C ASP A 424 26.06 -1.39 -5.83
N GLY A 425 26.44 -0.52 -4.89
CA GLY A 425 25.58 -0.08 -3.80
C GLY A 425 25.29 -1.12 -2.70
N PHE A 426 25.51 -2.41 -2.92
CA PHE A 426 25.20 -3.50 -1.99
C PHE A 426 26.44 -4.27 -1.50
N PRO A 427 26.36 -4.94 -0.32
CA PRO A 427 25.23 -4.98 0.60
C PRO A 427 25.02 -3.66 1.36
N LEU A 428 23.75 -3.30 1.64
CA LEU A 428 23.45 -2.24 2.59
C LEU A 428 23.79 -2.71 4.01
N ARG A 429 24.22 -1.78 4.85
CA ARG A 429 24.74 -2.09 6.19
C ARG A 429 23.98 -1.32 7.28
N PRO A 430 22.68 -1.65 7.53
CA PRO A 430 21.91 -1.01 8.59
C PRO A 430 22.51 -1.34 9.98
N GLN A 431 22.32 -0.43 10.94
CA GLN A 431 22.69 -0.67 12.30
C GLN A 431 21.84 -1.81 12.90
N GLY A 432 22.47 -2.74 13.62
CA GLY A 432 21.78 -3.88 14.22
C GLY A 432 21.60 -5.06 13.28
N LEU A 433 20.75 -6.01 13.70
CA LEU A 433 20.43 -7.25 13.01
C LEU A 433 19.07 -7.14 12.30
N THR A 434 19.00 -7.50 11.06
CA THR A 434 17.78 -7.45 10.21
C THR A 434 16.96 -8.74 10.25
N TYR A 435 17.23 -9.61 11.20
CA TYR A 435 16.63 -10.94 11.33
C TYR A 435 15.10 -10.94 11.25
N MET A 436 14.52 -11.78 10.41
CA MET A 436 13.08 -11.91 10.11
C MET A 436 12.40 -10.66 9.50
N ASN A 437 13.14 -9.62 9.19
CA ASN A 437 12.63 -8.45 8.49
C ASN A 437 12.99 -8.50 7.02
N GLY A 438 12.27 -7.80 6.17
CA GLY A 438 12.61 -7.57 4.76
C GLY A 438 13.14 -6.16 4.54
N ALA A 439 13.37 -5.83 3.30
CA ALA A 439 13.57 -4.47 2.83
C ALA A 439 12.23 -3.93 2.31
N ASN A 440 11.70 -2.87 2.91
CA ASN A 440 10.51 -2.20 2.40
C ASN A 440 10.91 -1.16 1.37
N PHE A 441 10.13 -1.04 0.31
CA PHE A 441 10.35 -0.08 -0.78
C PHE A 441 9.17 0.87 -0.87
N GLY A 442 9.43 2.15 -1.10
CA GLY A 442 8.44 3.20 -1.30
C GLY A 442 9.10 4.53 -1.58
N ASP A 443 8.32 5.54 -1.91
CA ASP A 443 8.74 6.93 -2.05
C ASP A 443 8.44 7.68 -0.75
N ILE A 444 9.40 7.68 0.19
CA ILE A 444 9.19 8.30 1.51
C ILE A 444 9.40 9.81 1.52
N ASN A 445 9.84 10.40 0.42
CA ASN A 445 10.17 11.81 0.35
C ASN A 445 9.38 12.58 -0.72
N GLY A 446 8.54 11.90 -1.52
CA GLY A 446 7.66 12.50 -2.52
C GLY A 446 8.39 12.99 -3.77
N ASP A 447 9.55 12.42 -4.10
CA ASP A 447 10.32 12.84 -5.28
C ASP A 447 10.12 11.93 -6.51
N GLY A 448 9.28 10.91 -6.38
CA GLY A 448 8.97 9.94 -7.42
C GLY A 448 10.03 8.86 -7.58
N MET A 449 10.98 8.77 -6.64
CA MET A 449 12.04 7.77 -6.64
C MET A 449 11.89 6.79 -5.46
N LEU A 450 12.46 5.60 -5.62
CA LEU A 450 12.41 4.56 -4.60
C LEU A 450 13.41 4.76 -3.48
N GLU A 451 12.97 4.58 -2.27
CA GLU A 451 13.80 4.35 -1.11
C GLU A 451 13.66 2.91 -0.60
N ILE A 452 14.77 2.42 -0.02
CA ILE A 452 14.76 1.18 0.78
C ILE A 452 14.71 1.55 2.25
N VAL A 453 13.66 1.14 2.95
CA VAL A 453 13.53 1.33 4.39
C VAL A 453 13.65 -0.01 5.11
N THR A 454 14.57 -0.10 6.07
CA THR A 454 14.89 -1.34 6.77
C THR A 454 14.61 -1.23 8.25
N LEU A 455 14.10 -2.31 8.82
CA LEU A 455 13.86 -2.49 10.24
C LEU A 455 14.89 -3.46 10.82
N SER A 456 15.52 -3.06 11.90
CA SER A 456 16.55 -3.86 12.57
C SER A 456 16.53 -3.63 14.09
N PHE A 457 17.28 -4.44 14.82
CA PHE A 457 17.36 -4.34 16.27
C PHE A 457 18.72 -4.84 16.79
N GLU A 458 19.04 -4.50 18.03
CA GLU A 458 20.30 -4.94 18.65
C GLU A 458 20.32 -6.47 18.85
N GLN A 459 21.49 -7.07 18.72
CA GLN A 459 21.69 -8.51 18.58
C GLN A 459 21.40 -9.38 19.81
N ASN A 460 21.28 -8.78 21.01
CA ASN A 460 21.26 -9.56 22.24
C ASN A 460 19.85 -10.04 22.63
N PHE A 461 18.82 -9.61 21.90
CA PHE A 461 17.40 -9.87 22.19
C PHE A 461 17.00 -9.53 23.62
N LEU A 462 17.64 -8.52 24.20
CA LEU A 462 17.31 -8.03 25.54
C LEU A 462 16.11 -7.07 25.48
N PRO A 463 15.35 -6.91 26.55
CA PRO A 463 14.26 -5.94 26.59
C PRO A 463 14.74 -4.51 26.27
N THR A 464 15.96 -4.16 26.66
CA THR A 464 16.54 -2.82 26.45
C THR A 464 17.20 -2.61 25.10
N ASP A 465 17.26 -3.64 24.26
CA ASP A 465 17.87 -3.51 22.94
C ASP A 465 17.00 -2.63 22.05
N PRO A 466 17.52 -1.52 21.51
CA PRO A 466 16.75 -0.61 20.68
C PRO A 466 16.36 -1.25 19.34
N VAL A 467 15.34 -0.65 18.73
CA VAL A 467 14.91 -0.91 17.36
C VAL A 467 15.40 0.24 16.49
N TYR A 468 15.87 -0.06 15.29
CA TYR A 468 16.40 0.92 14.36
C TYR A 468 15.59 0.92 13.06
N VAL A 469 15.36 2.11 12.52
CA VAL A 469 14.83 2.32 11.15
C VAL A 469 15.91 3.01 10.35
N THR A 470 16.29 2.45 9.21
CA THR A 470 17.31 3.03 8.32
C THR A 470 16.74 3.13 6.91
N ALA A 471 16.87 4.30 6.28
CA ALA A 471 16.44 4.54 4.91
C ALA A 471 17.65 4.80 3.99
N TYR A 472 17.55 4.36 2.73
CA TYR A 472 18.54 4.50 1.67
C TYR A 472 17.86 4.91 0.37
N ALA A 473 18.36 5.95 -0.30
CA ALA A 473 17.82 6.36 -1.61
C ALA A 473 18.47 5.52 -2.73
N LEU A 474 17.63 4.98 -3.61
CA LEU A 474 18.06 4.20 -4.79
C LEU A 474 18.27 5.07 -6.03
N ASN A 475 17.54 6.19 -6.15
CA ASN A 475 17.45 7.04 -7.34
C ASN A 475 16.91 6.28 -8.57
N GLN A 476 15.98 5.37 -8.35
CA GLN A 476 15.22 4.65 -9.36
C GLN A 476 13.74 5.02 -9.25
N PRO A 477 13.02 5.16 -10.37
CA PRO A 477 11.60 5.54 -10.35
C PRO A 477 10.73 4.54 -9.57
N VAL A 478 9.64 5.02 -8.96
CA VAL A 478 8.71 4.17 -8.19
C VAL A 478 8.03 3.10 -9.05
N GLU A 479 7.84 3.34 -10.35
CA GLU A 479 7.30 2.37 -11.31
C GLU A 479 8.18 1.13 -11.51
N ASN A 480 9.44 1.17 -11.09
CA ASN A 480 10.36 0.03 -11.09
C ASN A 480 10.07 -0.98 -9.96
N LEU A 481 9.16 -0.66 -9.05
CA LEU A 481 8.80 -1.55 -7.95
C LEU A 481 7.81 -2.63 -8.40
N VAL A 482 8.15 -3.89 -8.15
CA VAL A 482 7.27 -5.04 -8.43
C VAL A 482 6.70 -5.65 -7.16
N TYR A 483 7.50 -5.72 -6.08
CA TYR A 483 7.08 -6.30 -4.80
C TYR A 483 7.92 -5.70 -3.66
N GLY A 484 7.33 -4.85 -2.82
CA GLY A 484 8.08 -4.02 -1.87
C GLY A 484 7.70 -4.17 -0.40
N THR A 485 6.73 -5.00 -0.04
CA THR A 485 6.24 -5.11 1.34
C THR A 485 5.80 -6.53 1.71
N TYR A 486 5.62 -6.79 3.00
CA TYR A 486 5.13 -8.09 3.50
C TYR A 486 3.75 -8.42 2.90
N LYS A 487 3.63 -9.60 2.26
CA LYS A 487 2.45 -10.11 1.54
C LYS A 487 2.06 -9.32 0.28
N GLY A 488 2.91 -8.43 -0.22
CA GLY A 488 2.76 -7.75 -1.50
C GLY A 488 1.98 -6.45 -1.46
N SER A 489 1.11 -6.24 -0.46
CA SER A 489 0.25 -5.05 -0.36
C SER A 489 0.10 -4.58 1.09
N ASN A 490 -0.33 -3.34 1.29
CA ASN A 490 -0.51 -2.75 2.62
C ASN A 490 -1.79 -3.23 3.32
N ASP A 491 -2.79 -3.71 2.59
CA ASP A 491 -3.97 -4.39 3.13
C ASP A 491 -3.66 -5.79 3.67
N ARG A 492 -2.52 -6.37 3.30
CA ARG A 492 -2.03 -7.69 3.73
C ARG A 492 -2.87 -8.87 3.26
N THR A 493 -3.69 -8.71 2.23
CA THR A 493 -4.50 -9.82 1.67
C THR A 493 -3.62 -10.96 1.18
N GLY A 494 -2.49 -10.66 0.54
CA GLY A 494 -1.61 -11.67 -0.07
C GLY A 494 -2.21 -12.24 -1.36
N TRP A 495 -3.14 -11.52 -1.96
CA TRP A 495 -3.68 -11.77 -3.27
C TRP A 495 -2.84 -11.02 -4.31
N ILE A 496 -1.98 -11.76 -5.00
CA ILE A 496 -1.13 -11.20 -6.06
C ILE A 496 -1.94 -11.25 -7.36
N ARG A 497 -2.40 -10.11 -7.77
CA ARG A 497 -3.11 -9.90 -9.05
C ARG A 497 -2.42 -8.79 -9.83
N GLU A 498 -2.53 -8.86 -11.14
CA GLU A 498 -2.29 -7.65 -11.91
C GLU A 498 -3.32 -6.64 -11.41
N GLU A 499 -2.84 -5.55 -10.83
CA GLU A 499 -3.74 -4.44 -10.65
C GLU A 499 -4.22 -4.10 -12.06
N THR A 500 -5.46 -4.43 -12.36
CA THR A 500 -6.15 -3.66 -13.37
C THR A 500 -6.15 -2.26 -12.78
N VAL A 501 -5.24 -1.41 -13.23
CA VAL A 501 -5.36 0.01 -12.99
C VAL A 501 -6.78 0.31 -13.42
N VAL A 502 -7.66 0.58 -12.44
CA VAL A 502 -8.99 1.05 -12.76
C VAL A 502 -8.75 2.44 -13.30
N VAL A 503 -8.46 2.48 -14.61
CA VAL A 503 -8.31 3.74 -15.32
C VAL A 503 -9.64 4.44 -15.16
N SER A 504 -9.66 5.45 -14.33
CA SER A 504 -10.82 6.31 -14.14
C SER A 504 -10.53 7.67 -14.73
N CYS A 505 -11.44 8.17 -15.51
CA CYS A 505 -11.29 9.49 -16.08
C CYS A 505 -12.62 10.24 -16.11
N ASN A 506 -12.51 11.55 -15.91
CA ASN A 506 -13.64 12.43 -15.88
C ASN A 506 -13.94 12.98 -17.27
N PRO A 507 -15.22 13.08 -17.68
CA PRO A 507 -15.60 13.71 -18.93
C PRO A 507 -15.42 15.22 -18.86
N VAL A 508 -15.43 15.86 -20.03
CA VAL A 508 -15.52 17.32 -20.13
C VAL A 508 -16.80 17.83 -19.46
N ARG A 509 -16.76 19.07 -18.99
CA ARG A 509 -17.87 19.72 -18.33
C ARG A 509 -18.45 20.83 -19.18
N ASP A 510 -19.68 21.21 -18.91
CA ASP A 510 -20.35 22.39 -19.47
C ASP A 510 -20.30 22.42 -21.02
N LEU A 511 -20.44 21.24 -21.68
CA LEU A 511 -20.50 21.21 -23.14
C LEU A 511 -21.66 22.05 -23.64
N PHE A 512 -21.33 23.02 -24.49
CA PHE A 512 -22.25 23.98 -25.03
C PHE A 512 -22.07 24.14 -26.54
N ALA A 513 -23.16 24.43 -27.25
CA ALA A 513 -23.12 24.66 -28.68
C ALA A 513 -23.74 26.02 -29.05
N GLU A 514 -23.11 26.75 -29.95
CA GLU A 514 -23.65 27.94 -30.60
C GLU A 514 -23.87 27.68 -32.10
N THR A 515 -24.98 28.16 -32.65
CA THR A 515 -25.26 28.16 -34.09
C THR A 515 -25.42 29.58 -34.58
N THR A 516 -25.05 29.84 -35.84
CA THR A 516 -25.26 31.14 -36.49
C THR A 516 -26.38 31.07 -37.49
N GLY A 517 -27.31 32.01 -37.48
CA GLY A 517 -28.52 32.00 -38.36
C GLY A 517 -28.27 32.36 -39.81
N ASP A 518 -27.08 32.84 -40.18
CA ASP A 518 -26.71 33.32 -41.51
C ASP A 518 -25.77 32.35 -42.28
N VAL A 519 -25.09 31.47 -41.59
CA VAL A 519 -24.24 30.42 -42.13
C VAL A 519 -24.47 29.14 -41.33
N PRO A 520 -24.66 27.94 -41.95
CA PRO A 520 -24.82 26.72 -41.20
C PRO A 520 -23.49 26.32 -40.58
N VAL A 521 -23.36 26.55 -39.28
CA VAL A 521 -22.16 26.27 -38.49
C VAL A 521 -22.56 25.93 -37.07
N VAL A 522 -21.94 24.93 -36.46
CA VAL A 522 -21.99 24.63 -35.06
C VAL A 522 -20.63 24.93 -34.42
N ARG A 523 -20.62 25.69 -33.34
CA ARG A 523 -19.43 25.90 -32.50
C ARG A 523 -19.68 25.22 -31.16
N LEU A 524 -18.83 24.27 -30.83
CA LEU A 524 -18.81 23.62 -29.53
C LEU A 524 -17.79 24.32 -28.61
N SER A 525 -18.11 24.41 -27.35
CA SER A 525 -17.17 24.84 -26.30
C SER A 525 -17.45 24.03 -25.04
N TRP A 526 -16.41 23.75 -24.28
CA TRP A 526 -16.50 22.95 -23.03
C TRP A 526 -15.48 23.41 -22.01
N THR A 527 -15.62 22.91 -20.79
CA THR A 527 -14.65 23.08 -19.72
C THR A 527 -13.85 21.77 -19.57
N GLU A 528 -12.57 21.86 -19.29
CA GLU A 528 -11.72 20.69 -19.01
C GLU A 528 -12.33 19.75 -17.95
N PRO A 529 -12.01 18.45 -17.99
CA PRO A 529 -12.37 17.50 -16.95
C PRO A 529 -12.01 17.97 -15.54
N GLU A 530 -12.72 17.51 -14.53
CA GLU A 530 -12.29 17.71 -13.13
C GLU A 530 -11.00 16.93 -12.86
N THR A 531 -10.24 17.41 -11.87
CA THR A 531 -9.08 16.66 -11.34
C THR A 531 -9.54 15.34 -10.72
N GLY A 532 -8.69 14.30 -10.79
CA GLY A 532 -9.01 12.97 -10.25
C GLY A 532 -9.06 11.87 -11.33
N SER A 533 -8.72 12.19 -12.60
CA SER A 533 -8.41 11.17 -13.61
C SER A 533 -7.04 10.55 -13.32
N THR A 534 -6.89 9.25 -13.61
CA THR A 534 -5.64 8.50 -13.36
C THR A 534 -4.52 8.92 -14.32
N GLY A 535 -4.87 9.26 -15.57
CA GLY A 535 -3.93 9.71 -16.59
C GLY A 535 -3.88 11.23 -16.78
N ALA A 536 -2.84 11.72 -17.43
CA ALA A 536 -2.76 13.11 -17.87
C ALA A 536 -3.60 13.31 -19.14
N LEU A 537 -4.36 14.42 -19.20
CA LEU A 537 -5.19 14.74 -20.35
C LEU A 537 -4.31 15.01 -21.58
N LEU A 538 -4.51 14.23 -22.65
CA LEU A 538 -3.83 14.40 -23.93
C LEU A 538 -4.57 15.37 -24.87
N GLY A 539 -5.91 15.40 -24.79
CA GLY A 539 -6.76 16.23 -25.63
C GLY A 539 -8.15 15.65 -25.79
N TYR A 540 -8.84 16.03 -26.88
CA TYR A 540 -10.24 15.67 -27.06
C TYR A 540 -10.50 15.10 -28.47
N MET A 541 -11.45 14.17 -28.56
CA MET A 541 -12.09 13.78 -29.83
C MET A 541 -13.53 14.26 -29.87
N ILE A 542 -14.00 14.61 -31.07
CA ILE A 542 -15.37 15.08 -31.29
C ILE A 542 -16.13 13.99 -32.05
N GLU A 543 -17.26 13.59 -31.50
CA GLU A 543 -18.20 12.67 -32.12
C GLU A 543 -19.46 13.43 -32.56
N LYS A 544 -19.98 13.10 -33.76
CA LYS A 544 -21.24 13.61 -34.29
C LYS A 544 -22.05 12.44 -34.83
N ASP A 545 -23.26 12.30 -34.36
CA ASP A 545 -24.20 11.27 -34.79
C ASP A 545 -23.64 9.83 -34.71
N GLY A 546 -22.75 9.57 -33.74
CA GLY A 546 -22.09 8.29 -33.53
C GLY A 546 -20.82 8.05 -34.37
N GLU A 547 -20.35 9.06 -35.10
CA GLU A 547 -19.10 8.99 -35.86
C GLU A 547 -18.07 10.02 -35.36
N VAL A 548 -16.82 9.58 -35.12
CA VAL A 548 -15.73 10.47 -34.70
C VAL A 548 -15.31 11.35 -35.88
N LEU A 549 -15.47 12.65 -35.74
CA LEU A 549 -15.18 13.63 -36.78
C LEU A 549 -13.72 14.06 -36.84
N SER A 550 -13.06 14.13 -35.72
CA SER A 550 -11.67 14.59 -35.66
C SER A 550 -10.73 13.45 -36.06
N GLY A 551 -10.06 13.56 -37.19
CA GLY A 551 -8.98 12.66 -37.57
C GLY A 551 -7.70 12.81 -36.73
N PHE A 552 -7.69 13.73 -35.74
CA PHE A 552 -6.60 14.04 -34.80
C PHE A 552 -7.19 14.63 -33.50
N MET A 553 -6.43 14.53 -32.42
CA MET A 553 -6.79 15.13 -31.15
C MET A 553 -6.90 16.66 -31.25
N VAL A 554 -7.93 17.20 -30.63
CA VAL A 554 -8.14 18.63 -30.43
C VAL A 554 -7.50 18.99 -29.07
N GLU A 555 -6.57 19.93 -29.04
CA GLU A 555 -5.91 20.37 -27.80
C GLU A 555 -6.66 21.54 -27.13
N GLU A 556 -7.56 22.23 -27.86
CA GLU A 556 -8.31 23.38 -27.38
C GLU A 556 -9.68 22.96 -26.86
N THR A 557 -10.27 23.75 -25.95
CA THR A 557 -11.61 23.53 -25.38
C THR A 557 -12.74 24.11 -26.22
N GLU A 558 -12.50 24.28 -27.51
CA GLU A 558 -13.48 24.72 -28.49
C GLU A 558 -13.25 24.05 -29.84
N TRP A 559 -14.31 23.80 -30.56
CA TRP A 559 -14.26 23.18 -31.88
C TRP A 559 -15.39 23.70 -32.78
N ARG A 560 -15.21 23.61 -34.09
CA ARG A 560 -16.15 24.16 -35.08
C ARG A 560 -16.46 23.13 -36.13
N ASP A 561 -17.77 22.89 -36.38
CA ASP A 561 -18.31 22.11 -37.47
C ASP A 561 -18.89 23.04 -38.55
N ASP A 562 -18.26 23.03 -39.73
CA ASP A 562 -18.70 23.73 -40.95
C ASP A 562 -19.47 22.79 -41.91
N GLU A 563 -19.57 21.47 -41.59
CA GLU A 563 -20.22 20.48 -42.41
C GLU A 563 -21.62 20.14 -41.84
N VAL A 564 -22.46 21.14 -41.72
CA VAL A 564 -23.88 21.04 -41.27
C VAL A 564 -24.76 21.81 -42.25
N ASP A 565 -26.03 21.40 -42.37
CA ASP A 565 -27.03 22.09 -43.17
C ASP A 565 -28.09 22.73 -42.23
N PHE A 566 -28.84 23.72 -42.77
CA PHE A 566 -29.95 24.30 -42.07
C PHE A 566 -31.12 23.30 -41.93
N ASP A 567 -31.82 23.40 -40.79
CA ASP A 567 -32.96 22.56 -40.42
C ASP A 567 -32.61 21.09 -40.13
N GLU A 568 -31.30 20.80 -39.97
CA GLU A 568 -30.80 19.52 -39.48
C GLU A 568 -30.50 19.54 -37.98
N THR A 569 -30.73 18.40 -37.34
CA THR A 569 -30.39 18.21 -35.93
C THR A 569 -29.30 17.14 -35.81
N HIS A 570 -28.23 17.47 -35.17
CA HIS A 570 -27.11 16.59 -34.91
C HIS A 570 -26.91 16.39 -33.42
N GLU A 571 -26.39 15.24 -33.04
CA GLU A 571 -25.95 14.93 -31.68
C GLU A 571 -24.44 14.95 -31.59
N TYR A 572 -23.91 15.74 -30.67
CA TYR A 572 -22.47 15.87 -30.45
C TYR A 572 -22.06 15.36 -29.07
N MET A 573 -20.92 14.68 -29.03
CA MET A 573 -20.19 14.37 -27.78
C MET A 573 -18.73 14.81 -27.90
N VAL A 574 -18.14 15.16 -26.78
CA VAL A 574 -16.72 15.44 -26.64
C VAL A 574 -16.11 14.38 -25.74
N ILE A 575 -15.11 13.66 -26.24
CA ILE A 575 -14.44 12.57 -25.55
C ILE A 575 -13.08 13.08 -25.10
N ALA A 576 -12.85 13.15 -23.80
CA ALA A 576 -11.54 13.45 -23.23
C ALA A 576 -10.66 12.19 -23.30
N ILE A 577 -9.42 12.34 -23.78
CA ILE A 577 -8.46 11.24 -23.97
C ILE A 577 -7.28 11.46 -23.02
N PHE A 578 -6.92 10.41 -22.31
CA PHE A 578 -5.84 10.43 -21.32
C PHE A 578 -4.69 9.50 -21.73
N ASP A 579 -3.48 9.75 -21.22
CA ASP A 579 -2.25 9.05 -21.58
C ASP A 579 -2.19 7.60 -21.06
N ASP A 580 -3.01 7.26 -20.07
CA ASP A 580 -3.21 5.90 -19.57
C ASP A 580 -4.21 5.07 -20.41
N GLY A 581 -4.70 5.64 -21.53
CA GLY A 581 -5.66 5.01 -22.44
C GLY A 581 -7.12 5.12 -21.98
N CYS A 582 -7.40 5.86 -20.91
CA CYS A 582 -8.78 6.16 -20.51
C CYS A 582 -9.44 7.15 -21.46
N GLU A 583 -10.73 6.94 -21.77
CA GLU A 583 -11.56 7.80 -22.60
C GLU A 583 -12.87 8.10 -21.88
N ALA A 584 -13.19 9.39 -21.70
CA ALA A 584 -14.43 9.80 -21.04
C ALA A 584 -15.26 10.72 -21.94
N ALA A 585 -16.45 10.24 -22.33
CA ALA A 585 -17.37 10.98 -23.17
C ALA A 585 -18.30 11.88 -22.33
N SER A 586 -18.57 13.08 -22.83
CA SER A 586 -19.62 13.95 -22.29
C SER A 586 -21.01 13.33 -22.48
N GLU A 587 -22.00 13.87 -21.77
CA GLU A 587 -23.40 13.65 -22.14
C GLU A 587 -23.63 14.17 -23.57
N PRO A 588 -24.47 13.49 -24.38
CA PRO A 588 -24.76 13.92 -25.74
C PRO A 588 -25.53 15.24 -25.77
N LEU A 589 -25.10 16.14 -26.65
CA LEU A 589 -25.69 17.44 -26.87
C LEU A 589 -26.40 17.50 -28.23
N SER A 590 -27.71 17.58 -28.20
CA SER A 590 -28.51 17.72 -29.45
C SER A 590 -28.57 19.18 -29.90
N VAL A 591 -28.15 19.45 -31.13
CA VAL A 591 -28.02 20.81 -31.73
C VAL A 591 -28.83 20.85 -33.05
N THR A 592 -29.77 21.78 -33.13
CA THR A 592 -30.52 22.02 -34.37
C THR A 592 -30.00 23.33 -34.99
N VAL A 593 -29.56 23.26 -36.25
CA VAL A 593 -29.09 24.43 -37.00
C VAL A 593 -30.27 25.07 -37.70
N THR A 594 -30.84 26.16 -37.14
CA THR A 594 -32.03 26.81 -37.71
C THR A 594 -31.62 28.04 -38.52
N TRP A 595 -32.30 28.22 -39.69
CA TRP A 595 -32.16 29.46 -40.46
C TRP A 595 -33.09 30.53 -39.86
N ASP A 596 -32.53 31.56 -39.26
CA ASP A 596 -33.31 32.72 -38.82
C ASP A 596 -33.49 33.73 -40.00
N ALA A 597 -34.60 33.61 -40.71
CA ALA A 597 -34.98 34.49 -41.81
C ALA A 597 -35.50 35.85 -41.33
N VAL A 598 -35.23 36.27 -40.11
CA VAL A 598 -35.59 37.60 -39.59
C VAL A 598 -34.30 38.42 -39.33
N GLN A 599 -33.92 39.22 -40.34
CA GLN A 599 -33.14 40.43 -40.09
C GLN A 599 -33.95 41.40 -39.22
N GLY A 600 -34.00 41.17 -37.94
CA GLY A 600 -34.36 42.17 -36.94
C GLY A 600 -33.06 42.58 -36.27
N ASN A 601 -32.63 43.82 -36.43
CA ASN A 601 -31.64 44.49 -35.59
C ASN A 601 -32.13 44.51 -34.14
N GLU A 602 -32.14 43.42 -33.47
CA GLU A 602 -32.33 43.38 -32.01
C GLU A 602 -30.93 43.24 -31.41
N GLU A 603 -30.37 44.37 -30.94
CA GLU A 603 -29.21 44.40 -30.08
C GLU A 603 -29.57 43.59 -28.83
N GLU A 604 -28.98 42.38 -28.71
CA GLU A 604 -29.14 41.52 -27.54
C GLU A 604 -28.54 42.21 -26.30
N THR A 605 -29.21 42.00 -25.15
CA THR A 605 -28.66 42.45 -23.87
C THR A 605 -27.49 41.56 -23.51
N ARG A 606 -26.32 42.19 -23.32
CA ARG A 606 -25.06 41.51 -22.95
C ARG A 606 -24.59 41.98 -21.58
N ILE A 607 -24.00 41.05 -20.84
CA ILE A 607 -23.38 41.29 -19.53
C ILE A 607 -21.93 40.84 -19.58
N TYR A 608 -21.00 41.75 -19.31
CA TYR A 608 -19.58 41.45 -19.32
C TYR A 608 -18.79 42.38 -18.42
N PRO A 609 -17.56 42.00 -17.95
CA PRO A 609 -17.01 40.66 -18.03
C PRO A 609 -17.73 39.71 -17.06
N ASN A 610 -17.64 38.41 -17.33
CA ASN A 610 -18.09 37.38 -16.44
C ASN A 610 -17.09 36.21 -16.51
N PRO A 611 -16.29 35.96 -15.47
CA PRO A 611 -16.29 36.57 -14.14
C PRO A 611 -15.94 38.08 -14.14
N ALA A 612 -16.56 38.79 -13.21
CA ALA A 612 -16.37 40.24 -13.03
C ALA A 612 -15.60 40.54 -11.74
N LYS A 613 -14.75 41.61 -11.78
CA LYS A 613 -13.98 42.04 -10.60
C LYS A 613 -14.60 43.24 -9.91
N ASP A 614 -14.48 44.40 -10.51
CA ASP A 614 -14.89 45.67 -9.91
C ASP A 614 -15.99 46.37 -10.67
N LEU A 615 -16.17 46.06 -11.94
CA LEU A 615 -17.14 46.66 -12.84
C LEU A 615 -17.90 45.58 -13.61
N LEU A 616 -19.18 45.81 -13.81
CA LEU A 616 -20.08 45.03 -14.65
C LEU A 616 -20.66 45.95 -15.71
N HIS A 617 -20.57 45.59 -16.96
CA HIS A 617 -21.21 46.24 -18.08
C HIS A 617 -22.48 45.51 -18.46
N VAL A 618 -23.59 46.24 -18.57
CA VAL A 618 -24.85 45.70 -19.12
C VAL A 618 -25.19 46.54 -20.34
N GLN A 619 -25.13 45.95 -21.51
CA GLN A 619 -25.44 46.59 -22.78
C GLN A 619 -26.65 45.95 -23.43
N GLY A 620 -27.60 46.72 -23.83
CA GLY A 620 -28.81 46.23 -24.49
C GLY A 620 -29.72 47.37 -24.88
N PRO A 621 -30.73 47.12 -25.76
CA PRO A 621 -31.67 48.14 -26.18
C PRO A 621 -32.71 48.40 -25.09
N ASP A 622 -33.06 49.68 -24.89
CA ASP A 622 -34.16 50.13 -24.04
C ASP A 622 -34.16 49.55 -22.60
N LEU A 623 -32.96 49.41 -22.01
CA LEU A 623 -32.79 48.99 -20.62
C LEU A 623 -33.52 49.93 -19.66
N ARG A 624 -34.27 49.36 -18.71
CA ARG A 624 -35.09 50.08 -17.73
C ARG A 624 -34.58 49.89 -16.31
N GLN A 625 -34.09 48.68 -16.02
CA GLN A 625 -33.61 48.36 -14.67
C GLN A 625 -32.67 47.14 -14.72
N VAL A 626 -31.66 47.18 -13.88
CA VAL A 626 -30.76 46.06 -13.57
C VAL A 626 -30.78 45.83 -12.07
N GLU A 627 -31.06 44.59 -11.65
CA GLU A 627 -30.98 44.16 -10.26
C GLU A 627 -29.94 43.00 -10.15
N VAL A 628 -29.02 43.11 -9.20
CA VAL A 628 -28.13 42.03 -8.83
C VAL A 628 -28.68 41.35 -7.58
N ARG A 629 -28.83 40.02 -7.60
CA ARG A 629 -29.38 39.23 -6.52
C ARG A 629 -28.37 38.18 -6.08
N ASN A 630 -28.31 37.90 -4.80
CA ASN A 630 -27.51 36.79 -4.27
C ASN A 630 -28.21 35.44 -4.50
N VAL A 631 -27.55 34.32 -4.20
CA VAL A 631 -28.05 32.95 -4.35
C VAL A 631 -29.34 32.65 -3.54
N LEU A 632 -29.66 33.50 -2.54
CA LEU A 632 -30.91 33.44 -1.77
C LEU A 632 -32.04 34.26 -2.40
N GLY A 633 -31.81 34.86 -3.58
CA GLY A 633 -32.78 35.70 -4.28
C GLY A 633 -32.96 37.13 -3.73
N GLN A 634 -32.15 37.52 -2.74
CA GLN A 634 -32.21 38.87 -2.17
C GLN A 634 -31.54 39.87 -3.12
N CYS A 635 -32.20 40.99 -3.41
CA CYS A 635 -31.61 42.07 -4.19
C CYS A 635 -30.52 42.75 -3.39
N VAL A 636 -29.29 42.67 -3.86
CA VAL A 636 -28.10 43.26 -3.24
C VAL A 636 -27.69 44.59 -3.91
N MET A 637 -28.13 44.77 -5.16
CA MET A 637 -27.87 45.99 -5.91
C MET A 637 -29.00 46.26 -6.90
N LYS A 638 -29.35 47.51 -7.11
CA LYS A 638 -30.37 47.92 -8.07
C LYS A 638 -29.96 49.22 -8.78
N VAL A 639 -30.00 49.19 -10.12
CA VAL A 639 -29.62 50.31 -11.00
C VAL A 639 -30.80 50.59 -11.92
N ASN A 640 -31.20 51.87 -12.02
CA ASN A 640 -32.31 52.32 -12.84
C ASN A 640 -31.89 53.26 -13.98
N ASP A 641 -30.62 53.64 -14.03
CA ASP A 641 -30.01 54.48 -15.06
C ASP A 641 -28.48 54.17 -15.14
N SER A 642 -27.82 54.57 -16.20
CA SER A 642 -26.37 54.41 -16.38
C SER A 642 -25.90 52.93 -16.35
N PHE A 643 -26.48 52.10 -17.18
CA PHE A 643 -26.25 50.65 -17.22
C PHE A 643 -24.88 50.21 -17.79
N GLY A 644 -24.13 51.15 -18.43
CA GLY A 644 -22.87 50.87 -19.10
C GLY A 644 -21.72 50.44 -18.16
N ASP A 645 -21.64 51.06 -16.96
CA ASP A 645 -20.57 50.82 -15.99
C ASP A 645 -21.16 50.72 -14.59
N ILE A 646 -21.50 49.53 -14.16
CA ILE A 646 -22.07 49.26 -12.85
C ILE A 646 -20.94 48.84 -11.88
N PRO A 647 -20.59 49.69 -10.88
CA PRO A 647 -19.58 49.31 -9.93
C PRO A 647 -20.08 48.22 -8.99
N ILE A 648 -19.38 47.09 -9.00
CA ILE A 648 -19.69 45.92 -8.18
C ILE A 648 -18.60 45.65 -7.12
N ALA A 649 -17.71 46.61 -6.89
CA ALA A 649 -16.59 46.48 -5.95
C ALA A 649 -17.00 46.19 -4.50
N GLU A 650 -18.27 46.39 -4.14
CA GLU A 650 -18.79 46.06 -2.80
C GLU A 650 -19.35 44.61 -2.69
N LEU A 651 -19.51 43.91 -3.80
CA LEU A 651 -19.97 42.52 -3.78
C LEU A 651 -18.81 41.59 -3.37
N GLN A 652 -19.08 40.59 -2.59
CA GLN A 652 -18.11 39.55 -2.22
C GLN A 652 -17.91 38.56 -3.38
N ASN A 653 -16.79 37.84 -3.41
CA ASN A 653 -16.60 36.72 -4.36
C ASN A 653 -17.75 35.72 -4.24
N GLY A 654 -18.26 35.29 -5.37
CA GLY A 654 -19.38 34.34 -5.39
C GLY A 654 -20.29 34.49 -6.61
N VAL A 655 -21.33 33.67 -6.63
CA VAL A 655 -22.32 33.61 -7.70
C VAL A 655 -23.49 34.57 -7.35
N TYR A 656 -23.91 35.35 -8.36
CA TYR A 656 -25.03 36.25 -8.30
C TYR A 656 -25.93 36.06 -9.53
N PHE A 657 -27.15 36.54 -9.48
CA PHE A 657 -28.08 36.60 -10.61
C PHE A 657 -28.36 38.06 -10.95
N VAL A 658 -28.14 38.41 -12.22
CA VAL A 658 -28.43 39.72 -12.74
C VAL A 658 -29.77 39.69 -13.47
N ARG A 659 -30.76 40.37 -12.95
CA ARG A 659 -32.06 40.53 -13.53
C ARG A 659 -32.11 41.82 -14.30
N VAL A 660 -32.34 41.74 -15.59
CA VAL A 660 -32.43 42.90 -16.49
C VAL A 660 -33.87 43.07 -16.95
N LEU A 661 -34.42 44.28 -16.82
CA LEU A 661 -35.71 44.65 -17.33
C LEU A 661 -35.50 45.63 -18.49
N ASP A 662 -36.03 45.26 -19.66
CA ASP A 662 -36.07 46.08 -20.86
C ASP A 662 -37.51 46.31 -21.35
N LYS A 663 -37.69 46.81 -22.55
CA LYS A 663 -39.04 47.03 -23.14
C LYS A 663 -39.77 45.71 -23.50
N HIS A 664 -39.04 44.59 -23.66
CA HIS A 664 -39.55 43.30 -24.06
C HIS A 664 -39.87 42.40 -22.87
N GLY A 665 -39.45 42.74 -21.68
CA GLY A 665 -39.73 42.01 -20.47
C GLY A 665 -38.54 41.88 -19.54
N GLU A 666 -38.46 40.76 -18.87
CA GLU A 666 -37.49 40.43 -17.83
C GLU A 666 -36.62 39.28 -18.24
N ARG A 667 -35.28 39.44 -18.09
CA ARG A 667 -34.30 38.40 -18.37
C ARG A 667 -33.37 38.25 -17.17
N ASN A 668 -32.90 37.01 -16.91
CA ASN A 668 -32.01 36.67 -15.81
C ASN A 668 -30.69 36.10 -16.36
N TYR A 669 -29.59 36.55 -15.81
CA TYR A 669 -28.23 36.13 -16.18
C TYR A 669 -27.46 35.74 -14.94
N LYS A 670 -26.59 34.74 -15.04
CA LYS A 670 -25.65 34.35 -13.99
C LYS A 670 -24.42 35.29 -14.04
N LEU A 671 -24.00 35.80 -12.92
CA LEU A 671 -22.79 36.59 -12.75
C LEU A 671 -21.89 35.95 -11.72
N VAL A 672 -20.63 35.74 -12.05
CA VAL A 672 -19.58 35.31 -11.14
C VAL A 672 -18.74 36.55 -10.77
N VAL A 673 -18.56 36.83 -9.49
CA VAL A 673 -17.67 37.87 -8.98
C VAL A 673 -16.44 37.20 -8.41
N GLU A 674 -15.28 37.50 -9.00
CA GLU A 674 -13.99 36.91 -8.62
C GLU A 674 -12.91 38.02 -8.62
N ARG A 675 -12.18 38.17 -7.49
CA ARG A 675 -11.15 39.19 -7.30
C ARG A 675 -9.80 38.61 -6.98
#